data_c64e11ed4dd289cedb7fd2e293d17255
#
_entry.id   c64e11ed4dd289cedb7fd2e293d17255
#
_cell.length_a   1.000
_cell.length_b   1.000
_cell.length_c   1.000
_cell.angle_alpha   90.00
_cell.angle_beta   90.00
_cell.angle_gamma   90.00
#
_symmetry.space_group_name_H-M   'P 1'
#
loop_
_entity.id
_entity.type
_entity.pdbx_description
1 polymer ?
#
loop_
_entity_poly.entity_id
_entity_poly.type
_entity_poly.pdbx_seq_one_letter_code
_entity_poly.pdbx_strand_id
1 'polypeptide(L)'
;MTQRDAEALIQEVAAYLKPEDVASVKSALEFSAVAHLGQMRQSGDPYVSHPIAVARILTPLHMDAQAIVAALLHDVVEDTEIHIEDVAKKFGKPVAEMVEGLSKLDKLQFETQQDAQAENFRKMLMAMARDVRVILIKLADRLHNMRTLAAVSPEKSLRIARETMEIYAPIANRLGLNTIFQELQDLCFMHLHPNRYAVLSKALKVARGNRREVVGKILEAIKQKLEENQINAEVKGREKHLYGIYKKMQSKSLAFSQVLDIYGFRVLVDDIPSCYLTLGALHGLYKPFPGKFKDYIAIPKANGYQSLHTALFGPFGTPIEVQIRTFEMNRIAEAGLASHWLYKTSKTPINELHKKTHQWLQSLLESLAQSGDSVEFLEHLKIDLFPDEVYVFSPHGKIFALPRGATAVDFAYNVHTDIGNRCVAVKVNFELVPLRTELNNGDRVEIITAPHAHPNPAWLSYVVTSRARSEIRHALKTMHLDESANLGERLLGQALTSLGVKPQEVSDTNWEKLLKETGAKSRQEIFADIGLGRRLNMVIARQLARLGETLGQDPYNNSGVITILGNEGMAMQFAKCCRPIPGDPIIGVIKAGQGLIVHTHDCPTLRKGRAGTEEWLDVAWDKNLNKLFDVNIKLIVANHRGVLAKVASSIAEAESNIENVHFNNEGEYTELYFTLQVANRLHLANVMRNLRRISEVVRITRVKSIPA
;
A
#
# COMPACT_ATOMS: atom_id res chain seq x y z
N MET A 1 29.97 -31.78 -4.09
CA MET A 1 29.57 -30.47 -3.53
C MET A 1 28.55 -30.66 -2.42
N THR A 2 27.46 -31.35 -2.64
CA THR A 2 26.37 -31.57 -1.66
C THR A 2 26.79 -32.23 -0.32
N GLN A 3 27.68 -33.23 -0.31
CA GLN A 3 28.10 -33.90 0.93
C GLN A 3 28.91 -32.97 1.84
N ARG A 4 29.81 -32.16 1.26
CA ARG A 4 30.60 -31.18 2.00
C ARG A 4 29.69 -30.06 2.58
N ASP A 5 28.68 -29.63 1.85
CA ASP A 5 27.74 -28.63 2.33
C ASP A 5 26.83 -29.16 3.43
N ALA A 6 26.44 -30.43 3.35
CA ALA A 6 25.69 -31.15 4.38
C ALA A 6 26.52 -31.28 5.69
N GLU A 7 27.78 -31.68 5.56
CA GLU A 7 28.72 -31.77 6.72
C GLU A 7 28.93 -30.40 7.36
N ALA A 8 29.11 -29.35 6.56
CA ALA A 8 29.23 -27.99 7.03
C ALA A 8 27.98 -27.52 7.79
N LEU A 9 26.78 -27.78 7.27
CA LEU A 9 25.52 -27.47 7.95
C LEU A 9 25.47 -28.15 9.33
N ILE A 10 25.82 -29.44 9.41
CA ILE A 10 25.77 -30.17 10.67
C ILE A 10 26.79 -29.61 11.68
N GLN A 11 27.98 -29.24 11.25
CA GLN A 11 28.96 -28.57 12.10
C GLN A 11 28.48 -27.20 12.59
N GLU A 12 27.88 -26.40 11.71
CA GLU A 12 27.29 -25.08 12.04
C GLU A 12 26.17 -25.21 13.10
N VAL A 13 25.23 -26.11 12.94
CA VAL A 13 24.14 -26.30 13.91
C VAL A 13 24.59 -26.94 15.21
N ALA A 14 25.60 -27.83 15.19
CA ALA A 14 26.13 -28.46 16.37
C ALA A 14 26.85 -27.45 17.32
N ALA A 15 27.23 -26.28 16.80
CA ALA A 15 27.85 -25.23 17.59
C ALA A 15 26.87 -24.57 18.59
N TYR A 16 25.55 -24.69 18.39
CA TYR A 16 24.54 -24.01 19.23
C TYR A 16 23.32 -24.86 19.59
N LEU A 17 23.03 -25.96 18.89
CA LEU A 17 21.93 -26.87 19.19
C LEU A 17 22.38 -28.02 20.11
N LYS A 18 21.44 -28.59 20.82
CA LYS A 18 21.64 -29.80 21.61
C LYS A 18 21.88 -31.02 20.71
N PRO A 19 22.58 -32.08 21.19
CA PRO A 19 22.79 -33.29 20.41
C PRO A 19 21.52 -33.95 19.86
N GLU A 20 20.42 -33.93 20.61
CA GLU A 20 19.11 -34.46 20.20
C GLU A 20 18.54 -33.68 19.02
N ASP A 21 18.64 -32.35 19.05
CA ASP A 21 18.21 -31.45 18.02
C ASP A 21 19.05 -31.63 16.74
N VAL A 22 20.36 -31.80 16.87
CA VAL A 22 21.26 -32.10 15.74
C VAL A 22 20.89 -33.44 15.09
N ALA A 23 20.49 -34.45 15.86
CA ALA A 23 20.01 -35.72 15.32
C ALA A 23 18.74 -35.56 14.49
N SER A 24 17.80 -34.70 14.93
CA SER A 24 16.60 -34.36 14.19
C SER A 24 16.91 -33.66 12.85
N VAL A 25 17.87 -32.72 12.85
CA VAL A 25 18.32 -32.04 11.62
C VAL A 25 18.97 -33.02 10.63
N LYS A 26 19.78 -33.97 11.12
CA LYS A 26 20.37 -35.04 10.28
C LYS A 26 19.28 -35.90 9.65
N SER A 27 18.29 -36.34 10.44
CA SER A 27 17.15 -37.12 9.91
C SER A 27 16.36 -36.37 8.85
N ALA A 28 16.16 -35.05 9.01
CA ALA A 28 15.48 -34.20 8.02
C ALA A 28 16.30 -34.06 6.74
N LEU A 29 17.61 -33.90 6.87
CA LEU A 29 18.53 -33.84 5.72
C LEU A 29 18.49 -35.13 4.89
N GLU A 30 18.59 -36.29 5.55
CA GLU A 30 18.48 -37.60 4.89
C GLU A 30 17.12 -37.77 4.22
N PHE A 31 16.05 -37.37 4.89
CA PHE A 31 14.70 -37.44 4.35
C PHE A 31 14.52 -36.55 3.10
N SER A 32 14.99 -35.31 3.16
CA SER A 32 14.98 -34.39 2.01
C SER A 32 15.84 -34.91 0.83
N ALA A 33 17.00 -35.50 1.13
CA ALA A 33 17.88 -36.08 0.11
C ALA A 33 17.24 -37.25 -0.63
N VAL A 34 16.52 -38.12 0.10
CA VAL A 34 15.79 -39.25 -0.49
C VAL A 34 14.57 -38.74 -1.28
N ALA A 35 13.83 -37.78 -0.76
CA ALA A 35 12.65 -37.20 -1.40
C ALA A 35 12.97 -36.56 -2.77
N HIS A 36 14.11 -35.86 -2.86
CA HIS A 36 14.56 -35.20 -4.09
C HIS A 36 15.56 -36.03 -4.93
N LEU A 37 15.60 -37.33 -4.72
CA LEU A 37 16.53 -38.21 -5.43
C LEU A 37 16.28 -38.16 -6.94
N GLY A 38 17.31 -37.85 -7.74
CA GLY A 38 17.21 -37.76 -9.21
C GLY A 38 16.71 -36.40 -9.72
N GLN A 39 16.25 -35.51 -8.85
CA GLN A 39 15.85 -34.16 -9.26
C GLN A 39 17.08 -33.25 -9.39
N MET A 40 17.08 -32.42 -10.46
CA MET A 40 18.16 -31.45 -10.75
C MET A 40 17.60 -30.05 -10.86
N ARG A 41 18.36 -29.07 -10.40
CA ARG A 41 18.06 -27.64 -10.59
C ARG A 41 18.40 -27.18 -12.01
N GLN A 42 17.88 -26.02 -12.42
CA GLN A 42 18.25 -25.40 -13.72
C GLN A 42 19.75 -25.04 -13.82
N SER A 43 20.43 -24.90 -12.67
CA SER A 43 21.90 -24.73 -12.62
C SER A 43 22.68 -26.01 -12.91
N GLY A 44 22.03 -27.19 -12.98
CA GLY A 44 22.67 -28.49 -13.11
C GLY A 44 23.11 -29.12 -11.79
N ASP A 45 22.84 -28.49 -10.64
CA ASP A 45 23.12 -29.06 -9.31
C ASP A 45 22.01 -29.99 -8.85
N PRO A 46 22.29 -31.02 -8.01
CA PRO A 46 21.24 -31.81 -7.36
C PRO A 46 20.28 -30.93 -6.54
N TYR A 47 18.97 -31.22 -6.61
CA TYR A 47 17.94 -30.35 -5.99
C TYR A 47 18.16 -30.14 -4.49
N VAL A 48 18.60 -31.18 -3.77
CA VAL A 48 18.87 -31.14 -2.32
C VAL A 48 19.90 -30.07 -1.91
N SER A 49 20.74 -29.56 -2.83
CA SER A 49 21.66 -28.46 -2.55
C SER A 49 20.93 -27.17 -2.15
N HIS A 50 19.69 -26.98 -2.62
CA HIS A 50 18.87 -25.81 -2.30
C HIS A 50 18.40 -25.78 -0.85
N PRO A 51 17.66 -26.78 -0.31
CA PRO A 51 17.23 -26.77 1.08
C PRO A 51 18.42 -26.74 2.06
N ILE A 52 19.56 -27.36 1.72
CA ILE A 52 20.79 -27.24 2.52
C ILE A 52 21.27 -25.80 2.56
N ALA A 53 21.34 -25.11 1.43
CA ALA A 53 21.76 -23.72 1.36
C ALA A 53 20.78 -22.78 2.09
N VAL A 54 19.47 -23.02 2.00
CA VAL A 54 18.43 -22.28 2.75
C VAL A 54 18.63 -22.47 4.25
N ALA A 55 18.82 -23.70 4.73
CA ALA A 55 19.12 -24.00 6.13
C ALA A 55 20.40 -23.28 6.61
N ARG A 56 21.47 -23.27 5.80
CA ARG A 56 22.73 -22.58 6.12
C ARG A 56 22.61 -21.05 6.16
N ILE A 57 21.67 -20.45 5.43
CA ILE A 57 21.38 -19.00 5.58
C ILE A 57 20.77 -18.70 6.96
N LEU A 58 20.07 -19.66 7.57
CA LEU A 58 19.44 -19.52 8.88
C LEU A 58 20.36 -19.84 10.05
N THR A 59 21.47 -20.58 9.86
CA THR A 59 22.39 -20.96 10.95
C THR A 59 23.04 -19.75 11.66
N PRO A 60 23.47 -18.67 10.96
CA PRO A 60 23.97 -17.46 11.62
C PRO A 60 22.93 -16.72 12.47
N LEU A 61 21.65 -16.99 12.25
CA LEU A 61 20.54 -16.45 13.04
C LEU A 61 20.22 -17.33 14.27
N HIS A 62 20.97 -18.43 14.49
CA HIS A 62 20.79 -19.42 15.56
C HIS A 62 19.34 -19.92 15.69
N MET A 63 18.69 -20.17 14.56
CA MET A 63 17.31 -20.67 14.52
C MET A 63 17.22 -22.03 15.23
N ASP A 64 16.08 -22.28 15.87
CA ASP A 64 15.83 -23.55 16.54
C ASP A 64 15.77 -24.75 15.57
N ALA A 65 15.89 -25.95 16.11
CA ALA A 65 15.92 -27.17 15.33
C ALA A 65 14.67 -27.34 14.43
N GLN A 66 13.48 -26.95 14.92
CA GLN A 66 12.24 -27.05 14.15
C GLN A 66 12.27 -26.17 12.92
N ALA A 67 12.80 -24.95 13.00
CA ALA A 67 12.93 -24.05 11.86
C ALA A 67 13.96 -24.55 10.85
N ILE A 68 15.11 -25.10 11.30
CA ILE A 68 16.12 -25.70 10.42
C ILE A 68 15.57 -26.95 9.72
N VAL A 69 14.84 -27.82 10.44
CA VAL A 69 14.15 -28.99 9.89
C VAL A 69 13.09 -28.56 8.86
N ALA A 70 12.25 -27.55 9.17
CA ALA A 70 11.29 -27.00 8.23
C ALA A 70 11.94 -26.41 6.97
N ALA A 71 13.10 -25.75 7.12
CA ALA A 71 13.87 -25.24 5.99
C ALA A 71 14.44 -26.35 5.09
N LEU A 72 14.83 -27.49 5.66
CA LEU A 72 15.28 -28.68 4.90
C LEU A 72 14.12 -29.36 4.15
N LEU A 73 12.89 -29.21 4.63
CA LEU A 73 11.69 -29.91 4.12
C LEU A 73 10.73 -29.00 3.34
N HIS A 74 11.05 -27.72 3.17
CA HIS A 74 10.08 -26.70 2.70
C HIS A 74 9.50 -26.98 1.30
N ASP A 75 10.28 -27.60 0.42
CA ASP A 75 9.88 -27.96 -0.95
C ASP A 75 9.44 -29.42 -1.09
N VAL A 76 9.63 -30.26 -0.06
CA VAL A 76 9.36 -31.72 -0.15
C VAL A 76 7.89 -32.02 -0.49
N VAL A 77 6.96 -31.31 0.14
CA VAL A 77 5.52 -31.50 -0.09
C VAL A 77 5.06 -30.89 -1.43
N GLU A 78 5.77 -29.88 -1.93
CA GLU A 78 5.41 -29.19 -3.18
C GLU A 78 5.95 -29.93 -4.41
N ASP A 79 7.20 -30.41 -4.34
CA ASP A 79 7.95 -30.93 -5.49
C ASP A 79 8.08 -32.46 -5.51
N THR A 80 7.46 -33.18 -4.53
CA THR A 80 7.49 -34.65 -4.46
C THR A 80 6.11 -35.23 -4.13
N GLU A 81 6.00 -36.57 -4.11
CA GLU A 81 4.75 -37.29 -3.75
C GLU A 81 4.50 -37.40 -2.24
N ILE A 82 5.36 -36.80 -1.40
CA ILE A 82 5.24 -36.85 0.07
C ILE A 82 4.13 -35.93 0.54
N HIS A 83 3.24 -36.44 1.39
CA HIS A 83 2.15 -35.67 1.96
C HIS A 83 2.54 -35.01 3.29
N ILE A 84 1.83 -33.93 3.65
CA ILE A 84 2.09 -33.17 4.87
C ILE A 84 1.91 -34.02 6.15
N GLU A 85 1.03 -35.01 6.09
CA GLU A 85 0.78 -35.96 7.19
C GLU A 85 2.02 -36.83 7.51
N ASP A 86 2.83 -37.14 6.49
CA ASP A 86 4.06 -37.92 6.66
C ASP A 86 5.15 -37.07 7.34
N VAL A 87 5.21 -35.79 6.99
CA VAL A 87 6.07 -34.81 7.67
C VAL A 87 5.64 -34.67 9.12
N ALA A 88 4.32 -34.55 9.39
CA ALA A 88 3.78 -34.41 10.74
C ALA A 88 4.08 -35.64 11.61
N LYS A 89 3.96 -36.86 11.08
CA LYS A 89 4.24 -38.11 11.80
C LYS A 89 5.71 -38.25 12.18
N LYS A 90 6.64 -37.81 11.29
CA LYS A 90 8.07 -38.02 11.47
C LYS A 90 8.76 -36.86 12.22
N PHE A 91 8.37 -35.61 11.96
CA PHE A 91 9.04 -34.43 12.50
C PHE A 91 8.17 -33.57 13.43
N GLY A 92 6.91 -33.98 13.61
CA GLY A 92 5.96 -33.33 14.51
C GLY A 92 5.11 -32.24 13.84
N LYS A 93 3.96 -31.97 14.47
CA LYS A 93 2.96 -31.00 13.98
C LYS A 93 3.50 -29.60 13.76
N PRO A 94 4.36 -29.00 14.65
CA PRO A 94 4.88 -27.64 14.42
C PRO A 94 5.72 -27.52 13.16
N VAL A 95 6.52 -28.54 12.81
CA VAL A 95 7.30 -28.56 11.56
C VAL A 95 6.39 -28.66 10.36
N ALA A 96 5.39 -29.52 10.40
CA ALA A 96 4.42 -29.68 9.31
C ALA A 96 3.63 -28.37 9.07
N GLU A 97 3.17 -27.68 10.11
CA GLU A 97 2.47 -26.40 10.00
C GLU A 97 3.35 -25.31 9.35
N MET A 98 4.65 -25.27 9.67
CA MET A 98 5.59 -24.36 9.02
C MET A 98 5.78 -24.71 7.54
N VAL A 99 5.96 -25.99 7.20
CA VAL A 99 6.13 -26.44 5.80
C VAL A 99 4.87 -26.15 4.99
N GLU A 100 3.68 -26.40 5.54
CA GLU A 100 2.40 -26.06 4.91
C GLU A 100 2.26 -24.55 4.65
N GLY A 101 2.69 -23.73 5.62
CA GLY A 101 2.71 -22.26 5.48
C GLY A 101 3.65 -21.76 4.40
N LEU A 102 4.70 -22.52 4.06
CA LEU A 102 5.68 -22.18 3.02
C LEU A 102 5.24 -22.60 1.62
N SER A 103 4.37 -23.63 1.51
CA SER A 103 3.91 -24.15 0.22
C SER A 103 2.97 -23.19 -0.50
N LYS A 104 3.00 -23.20 -1.85
CA LYS A 104 2.16 -22.34 -2.70
C LYS A 104 0.72 -22.85 -2.80
N LEU A 105 -0.17 -21.97 -3.26
CA LEU A 105 -1.57 -22.27 -3.57
C LEU A 105 -1.70 -22.75 -5.03
N ASP A 106 -1.04 -23.86 -5.40
CA ASP A 106 -1.01 -24.30 -6.81
C ASP A 106 -2.34 -24.89 -7.32
N LYS A 107 -3.34 -25.10 -6.46
CA LYS A 107 -4.61 -25.75 -6.80
C LYS A 107 -5.77 -24.83 -7.15
N LEU A 108 -5.60 -23.50 -7.07
CA LEU A 108 -6.65 -22.54 -7.40
C LEU A 108 -6.42 -21.97 -8.81
N GLN A 109 -7.45 -22.00 -9.64
CA GLN A 109 -7.45 -21.27 -10.91
C GLN A 109 -7.68 -19.80 -10.64
N PHE A 110 -6.70 -18.97 -10.95
CA PHE A 110 -6.78 -17.51 -10.82
C PHE A 110 -7.07 -16.88 -12.18
N GLU A 111 -7.91 -15.84 -12.20
CA GLU A 111 -8.24 -15.12 -13.42
C GLU A 111 -7.03 -14.35 -13.98
N THR A 112 -6.18 -13.82 -13.06
CA THR A 112 -4.96 -13.10 -13.44
C THR A 112 -3.75 -13.58 -12.66
N GLN A 113 -2.55 -13.30 -13.19
CA GLN A 113 -1.28 -13.59 -12.51
C GLN A 113 -1.10 -12.70 -11.26
N GLN A 114 -1.71 -11.51 -11.24
CA GLN A 114 -1.69 -10.60 -10.10
C GLN A 114 -2.52 -11.15 -8.95
N ASP A 115 -3.67 -11.73 -9.22
CA ASP A 115 -4.53 -12.37 -8.22
C ASP A 115 -3.84 -13.57 -7.59
N ALA A 116 -3.16 -14.41 -8.41
CA ALA A 116 -2.38 -15.53 -7.91
C ALA A 116 -1.25 -15.07 -6.96
N GLN A 117 -0.57 -14.00 -7.31
CA GLN A 117 0.50 -13.41 -6.48
C GLN A 117 -0.06 -12.87 -5.17
N ALA A 118 -1.19 -12.17 -5.23
CA ALA A 118 -1.86 -11.59 -4.07
C ALA A 118 -2.32 -12.67 -3.09
N GLU A 119 -2.95 -13.74 -3.58
CA GLU A 119 -3.48 -14.80 -2.73
C GLU A 119 -2.37 -15.69 -2.14
N ASN A 120 -1.30 -15.97 -2.90
CA ASN A 120 -0.11 -16.64 -2.36
C ASN A 120 0.51 -15.81 -1.23
N PHE A 121 0.57 -14.50 -1.41
CA PHE A 121 1.09 -13.60 -0.39
C PHE A 121 0.19 -13.53 0.84
N ARG A 122 -1.14 -13.52 0.65
CA ARG A 122 -2.13 -13.60 1.71
C ARG A 122 -1.97 -14.84 2.57
N LYS A 123 -1.83 -16.03 1.94
CA LYS A 123 -1.56 -17.29 2.65
C LYS A 123 -0.29 -17.21 3.48
N MET A 124 0.78 -16.66 2.91
CA MET A 124 2.05 -16.47 3.59
C MET A 124 1.90 -15.57 4.82
N LEU A 125 1.19 -14.45 4.72
CA LEU A 125 0.94 -13.55 5.86
C LEU A 125 0.13 -14.22 6.97
N MET A 126 -0.87 -15.02 6.62
CA MET A 126 -1.63 -15.80 7.61
C MET A 126 -0.75 -16.82 8.34
N ALA A 127 0.15 -17.49 7.62
CA ALA A 127 1.11 -18.40 8.21
C ALA A 127 2.12 -17.66 9.11
N MET A 128 2.62 -16.50 8.69
CA MET A 128 3.50 -15.62 9.49
C MET A 128 2.87 -15.17 10.80
N ALA A 129 1.58 -14.88 10.80
CA ALA A 129 0.87 -14.43 11.99
C ALA A 129 0.72 -15.57 13.02
N ARG A 130 0.71 -16.82 12.55
CA ARG A 130 0.73 -18.01 13.41
C ARG A 130 2.14 -18.33 13.92
N ASP A 131 3.12 -18.29 13.01
CA ASP A 131 4.52 -18.56 13.32
C ASP A 131 5.46 -17.70 12.45
N VAL A 132 6.12 -16.75 13.08
CA VAL A 132 7.04 -15.83 12.41
C VAL A 132 8.26 -16.52 11.77
N ARG A 133 8.59 -17.77 12.18
CA ARG A 133 9.68 -18.53 11.56
C ARG A 133 9.42 -18.84 10.09
N VAL A 134 8.17 -18.94 9.67
CA VAL A 134 7.77 -19.16 8.28
C VAL A 134 8.35 -18.07 7.37
N ILE A 135 8.27 -16.79 7.75
CA ILE A 135 8.82 -15.73 6.91
C ILE A 135 10.35 -15.71 6.89
N LEU A 136 11.00 -16.09 8.01
CA LEU A 136 12.47 -16.17 8.05
C LEU A 136 12.97 -17.25 7.08
N ILE A 137 12.32 -18.41 7.05
CA ILE A 137 12.63 -19.48 6.09
C ILE A 137 12.35 -19.01 4.66
N LYS A 138 11.21 -18.32 4.42
CA LYS A 138 10.85 -17.82 3.08
C LYS A 138 11.82 -16.75 2.57
N LEU A 139 12.34 -15.89 3.46
CA LEU A 139 13.37 -14.91 3.08
C LEU A 139 14.71 -15.58 2.78
N ALA A 140 15.07 -16.64 3.51
CA ALA A 140 16.27 -17.43 3.24
C ALA A 140 16.14 -18.20 1.89
N ASP A 141 14.98 -18.81 1.61
CA ASP A 141 14.65 -19.40 0.32
C ASP A 141 14.78 -18.37 -0.82
N ARG A 142 14.13 -17.22 -0.67
CA ARG A 142 14.18 -16.13 -1.66
C ARG A 142 15.60 -15.63 -1.89
N LEU A 143 16.39 -15.49 -0.83
CA LEU A 143 17.79 -15.08 -0.95
C LEU A 143 18.63 -16.11 -1.71
N HIS A 144 18.47 -17.40 -1.43
CA HIS A 144 19.17 -18.44 -2.19
C HIS A 144 18.73 -18.47 -3.66
N ASN A 145 17.43 -18.34 -3.93
CA ASN A 145 16.91 -18.26 -5.29
C ASN A 145 17.48 -17.04 -6.04
N MET A 146 17.63 -15.89 -5.38
CA MET A 146 18.26 -14.70 -5.97
C MET A 146 19.75 -14.92 -6.27
N ARG A 147 20.50 -15.61 -5.41
CA ARG A 147 21.93 -15.96 -5.64
C ARG A 147 22.12 -16.88 -6.85
N THR A 148 21.13 -17.71 -7.18
CA THR A 148 21.16 -18.68 -8.30
C THR A 148 20.37 -18.23 -9.51
N LEU A 149 19.88 -16.98 -9.55
CA LEU A 149 18.94 -16.48 -10.54
C LEU A 149 19.53 -16.38 -11.96
N ALA A 150 20.86 -16.36 -12.09
CA ALA A 150 21.53 -16.32 -13.39
C ALA A 150 21.28 -17.56 -14.28
N ALA A 151 20.87 -18.69 -13.70
CA ALA A 151 20.54 -19.92 -14.43
C ALA A 151 19.11 -19.91 -15.03
N VAL A 152 18.31 -18.88 -14.75
CA VAL A 152 16.91 -18.77 -15.17
C VAL A 152 16.78 -17.85 -16.39
N SER A 153 15.73 -18.05 -17.21
CA SER A 153 15.49 -17.20 -18.39
C SER A 153 15.40 -15.70 -18.01
N PRO A 154 15.87 -14.79 -18.88
CA PRO A 154 15.91 -13.35 -18.58
C PRO A 154 14.55 -12.76 -18.16
N GLU A 155 13.45 -13.17 -18.82
CA GLU A 155 12.11 -12.67 -18.48
C GLU A 155 11.66 -13.10 -17.09
N LYS A 156 11.87 -14.38 -16.75
CA LYS A 156 11.55 -14.92 -15.42
C LYS A 156 12.46 -14.30 -14.35
N SER A 157 13.73 -14.07 -14.68
CA SER A 157 14.70 -13.40 -13.80
C SER A 157 14.27 -11.97 -13.45
N LEU A 158 13.88 -11.18 -14.44
CA LEU A 158 13.40 -9.79 -14.23
C LEU A 158 12.13 -9.77 -13.36
N ARG A 159 11.21 -10.70 -13.57
CA ARG A 159 9.98 -10.79 -12.77
C ARG A 159 10.28 -11.11 -11.32
N ILE A 160 11.10 -12.14 -11.05
CA ILE A 160 11.49 -12.55 -9.71
C ILE A 160 12.27 -11.43 -9.00
N ALA A 161 13.19 -10.75 -9.69
CA ALA A 161 13.95 -9.64 -9.14
C ALA A 161 13.04 -8.44 -8.78
N ARG A 162 12.02 -8.13 -9.61
CA ARG A 162 11.05 -7.05 -9.31
C ARG A 162 10.19 -7.40 -8.10
N GLU A 163 9.61 -8.60 -8.06
CA GLU A 163 8.83 -9.09 -6.92
C GLU A 163 9.66 -9.05 -5.63
N THR A 164 10.92 -9.49 -5.69
CA THR A 164 11.82 -9.49 -4.54
C THR A 164 12.11 -8.07 -4.06
N MET A 165 12.35 -7.12 -4.98
CA MET A 165 12.62 -5.72 -4.64
C MET A 165 11.39 -5.03 -4.04
N GLU A 166 10.18 -5.34 -4.53
CA GLU A 166 8.95 -4.66 -4.14
C GLU A 166 8.31 -5.24 -2.87
N ILE A 167 8.53 -6.52 -2.58
CA ILE A 167 7.85 -7.24 -1.50
C ILE A 167 8.84 -7.80 -0.47
N TYR A 168 9.74 -8.71 -0.86
CA TYR A 168 10.56 -9.45 0.09
C TYR A 168 11.66 -8.59 0.73
N ALA A 169 12.31 -7.71 -0.02
CA ALA A 169 13.32 -6.82 0.54
C ALA A 169 12.72 -5.82 1.56
N PRO A 170 11.57 -5.16 1.32
CA PRO A 170 10.89 -4.37 2.35
C PRO A 170 10.50 -5.16 3.59
N ILE A 171 10.03 -6.41 3.46
CA ILE A 171 9.73 -7.27 4.61
C ILE A 171 11.00 -7.55 5.43
N ALA A 172 12.10 -7.93 4.79
CA ALA A 172 13.37 -8.15 5.46
C ALA A 172 13.83 -6.89 6.23
N ASN A 173 13.66 -5.70 5.66
CA ASN A 173 13.92 -4.43 6.31
C ASN A 173 12.98 -4.17 7.51
N ARG A 174 11.67 -4.44 7.36
CA ARG A 174 10.68 -4.27 8.44
C ARG A 174 10.95 -5.20 9.63
N LEU A 175 11.43 -6.41 9.36
CA LEU A 175 11.84 -7.38 10.37
C LEU A 175 13.26 -7.10 10.94
N GLY A 176 13.95 -6.08 10.44
CA GLY A 176 15.30 -5.70 10.89
C GLY A 176 16.42 -6.61 10.39
N LEU A 177 16.17 -7.53 9.44
CA LEU A 177 17.14 -8.47 8.87
C LEU A 177 18.06 -7.76 7.86
N ASN A 178 18.90 -6.86 8.36
CA ASN A 178 19.65 -5.92 7.52
C ASN A 178 20.58 -6.59 6.53
N THR A 179 21.24 -7.69 6.93
CA THR A 179 22.16 -8.42 6.06
C THR A 179 21.42 -9.01 4.85
N ILE A 180 20.29 -9.70 5.11
CA ILE A 180 19.43 -10.27 4.05
C ILE A 180 18.86 -9.16 3.17
N PHE A 181 18.36 -8.08 3.78
CA PHE A 181 17.82 -6.93 3.07
C PHE A 181 18.80 -6.31 2.08
N GLN A 182 20.03 -6.02 2.52
CA GLN A 182 21.05 -5.39 1.68
C GLN A 182 21.48 -6.31 0.54
N GLU A 183 21.68 -7.60 0.82
CA GLU A 183 22.05 -8.58 -0.21
C GLU A 183 20.92 -8.78 -1.24
N LEU A 184 19.67 -8.88 -0.79
CA LEU A 184 18.52 -8.94 -1.70
C LEU A 184 18.46 -7.72 -2.62
N GLN A 185 18.68 -6.51 -2.08
CA GLN A 185 18.69 -5.28 -2.89
C GLN A 185 19.82 -5.27 -3.92
N ASP A 186 21.03 -5.67 -3.55
CA ASP A 186 22.18 -5.69 -4.48
C ASP A 186 21.98 -6.74 -5.58
N LEU A 187 21.46 -7.93 -5.24
CA LEU A 187 21.14 -8.97 -6.21
C LEU A 187 19.99 -8.53 -7.15
N CYS A 188 18.94 -7.92 -6.63
CA CYS A 188 17.88 -7.35 -7.45
C CYS A 188 18.40 -6.26 -8.38
N PHE A 189 19.25 -5.37 -7.89
CA PHE A 189 19.86 -4.31 -8.69
C PHE A 189 20.70 -4.87 -9.83
N MET A 190 21.45 -5.93 -9.59
CA MET A 190 22.25 -6.62 -10.61
C MET A 190 21.37 -7.12 -11.77
N HIS A 191 20.20 -7.71 -11.48
CA HIS A 191 19.30 -8.25 -12.48
C HIS A 191 18.39 -7.19 -13.14
N LEU A 192 17.92 -6.18 -12.39
CA LEU A 192 17.04 -5.13 -12.91
C LEU A 192 17.78 -4.09 -13.74
N HIS A 193 19.04 -3.77 -13.38
CA HIS A 193 19.86 -2.75 -14.02
C HIS A 193 21.31 -3.21 -14.25
N PRO A 194 21.55 -4.27 -15.05
CA PRO A 194 22.86 -4.93 -15.15
C PRO A 194 23.96 -3.98 -15.62
N ASN A 195 23.70 -3.11 -16.58
CA ASN A 195 24.69 -2.14 -17.07
C ASN A 195 25.09 -1.12 -16.00
N ARG A 196 24.13 -0.62 -15.23
CA ARG A 196 24.39 0.34 -14.14
C ARG A 196 25.15 -0.34 -13.00
N TYR A 197 24.76 -1.57 -12.66
CA TYR A 197 25.47 -2.38 -11.67
C TYR A 197 26.93 -2.60 -12.05
N ALA A 198 27.22 -3.01 -13.30
CA ALA A 198 28.58 -3.24 -13.78
C ALA A 198 29.46 -1.98 -13.72
N VAL A 199 28.93 -0.83 -14.17
CA VAL A 199 29.62 0.46 -14.13
C VAL A 199 29.93 0.88 -12.69
N LEU A 200 28.93 0.83 -11.80
CA LEU A 200 29.10 1.21 -10.39
C LEU A 200 30.02 0.25 -9.64
N SER A 201 29.93 -1.06 -9.88
CA SER A 201 30.83 -2.06 -9.29
C SER A 201 32.28 -1.80 -9.69
N LYS A 202 32.55 -1.49 -10.96
CA LYS A 202 33.89 -1.13 -11.44
C LYS A 202 34.39 0.15 -10.81
N ALA A 203 33.55 1.21 -10.77
CA ALA A 203 33.89 2.49 -10.15
C ALA A 203 34.21 2.34 -8.65
N LEU A 204 33.41 1.53 -7.93
CA LEU A 204 33.64 1.27 -6.52
C LEU A 204 34.97 0.52 -6.27
N LYS A 205 35.30 -0.49 -7.11
CA LYS A 205 36.58 -1.21 -7.02
C LYS A 205 37.78 -0.28 -7.18
N VAL A 206 37.73 0.66 -8.12
CA VAL A 206 38.77 1.67 -8.33
C VAL A 206 38.84 2.62 -7.13
N ALA A 207 37.70 3.10 -6.64
CA ALA A 207 37.65 3.97 -5.46
C ALA A 207 38.23 3.32 -4.20
N ARG A 208 38.03 2.00 -4.02
CA ARG A 208 38.62 1.22 -2.94
C ARG A 208 40.15 1.31 -2.92
N GLY A 209 40.79 1.08 -4.05
CA GLY A 209 42.27 1.14 -4.15
C GLY A 209 42.81 2.48 -3.70
N ASN A 210 42.22 3.56 -4.18
CA ASN A 210 42.69 4.93 -3.94
C ASN A 210 42.44 5.46 -2.51
N ARG A 211 41.47 4.87 -1.76
CA ARG A 211 41.04 5.41 -0.45
C ARG A 211 41.41 4.53 0.74
N ARG A 212 42.00 3.35 0.54
CA ARG A 212 42.34 2.39 1.63
C ARG A 212 43.23 3.01 2.71
N GLU A 213 44.22 3.79 2.30
CA GLU A 213 45.13 4.47 3.21
C GLU A 213 44.42 5.56 4.04
N VAL A 214 43.54 6.34 3.38
CA VAL A 214 42.79 7.42 4.06
C VAL A 214 41.83 6.81 5.08
N VAL A 215 41.12 5.74 4.73
CA VAL A 215 40.20 5.02 5.64
C VAL A 215 40.98 4.46 6.84
N GLY A 216 42.18 3.89 6.62
CA GLY A 216 43.04 3.41 7.68
C GLY A 216 43.45 4.53 8.64
N LYS A 217 43.90 5.68 8.12
CA LYS A 217 44.28 6.85 8.95
C LYS A 217 43.12 7.39 9.78
N ILE A 218 41.92 7.44 9.22
CA ILE A 218 40.71 7.89 9.94
C ILE A 218 40.38 6.88 11.06
N LEU A 219 40.43 5.58 10.76
CA LEU A 219 40.15 4.53 11.74
C LEU A 219 41.08 4.60 12.94
N GLU A 220 42.36 4.76 12.69
CA GLU A 220 43.38 4.92 13.75
C GLU A 220 43.17 6.21 14.55
N ALA A 221 42.89 7.35 13.89
CA ALA A 221 42.61 8.61 14.58
C ALA A 221 41.36 8.53 15.48
N ILE A 222 40.31 7.82 15.03
CA ILE A 222 39.11 7.59 15.85
C ILE A 222 39.45 6.73 17.06
N LYS A 223 40.18 5.60 16.87
CA LYS A 223 40.60 4.72 17.98
C LYS A 223 41.40 5.48 19.00
N GLN A 224 42.49 6.16 18.58
CA GLN A 224 43.33 6.95 19.46
C GLN A 224 42.51 8.00 20.25
N LYS A 225 41.55 8.69 19.58
CA LYS A 225 40.75 9.69 20.28
C LYS A 225 39.84 9.08 21.35
N LEU A 226 39.30 7.89 21.11
CA LEU A 226 38.48 7.17 22.08
C LEU A 226 39.32 6.65 23.27
N GLU A 227 40.52 6.15 23.00
CA GLU A 227 41.50 5.74 24.06
C GLU A 227 41.89 6.92 24.93
N GLU A 228 42.22 8.10 24.34
CA GLU A 228 42.50 9.34 25.07
C GLU A 228 41.38 9.75 26.04
N ASN A 229 40.14 9.47 25.68
CA ASN A 229 38.96 9.76 26.50
C ASN A 229 38.52 8.59 27.38
N GLN A 230 39.35 7.52 27.49
CA GLN A 230 39.08 6.31 28.27
C GLN A 230 37.75 5.62 27.92
N ILE A 231 37.35 5.67 26.64
CA ILE A 231 36.14 5.04 26.13
C ILE A 231 36.52 3.69 25.53
N ASN A 232 36.02 2.60 26.13
CA ASN A 232 36.18 1.26 25.58
C ASN A 232 35.26 1.11 24.35
N ALA A 233 35.87 0.96 23.17
CA ALA A 233 35.09 0.92 21.93
C ALA A 233 35.75 0.05 20.85
N GLU A 234 34.94 -0.67 20.11
CA GLU A 234 35.38 -1.35 18.89
C GLU A 234 35.01 -0.49 17.67
N VAL A 235 36.00 -0.11 16.86
CA VAL A 235 35.82 0.71 15.67
C VAL A 235 35.97 -0.14 14.41
N LYS A 236 34.95 -0.17 13.56
CA LYS A 236 34.92 -0.91 12.28
C LYS A 236 34.62 0.03 11.12
N GLY A 237 35.39 -0.11 10.02
CA GLY A 237 35.06 0.49 8.76
C GLY A 237 33.84 -0.24 8.12
N ARG A 238 32.93 0.48 7.55
CA ARG A 238 31.79 -0.06 6.83
C ARG A 238 31.70 0.55 5.42
N GLU A 239 31.57 -0.29 4.44
CA GLU A 239 31.30 0.12 3.07
C GLU A 239 29.81 0.07 2.78
N LYS A 240 29.31 1.06 2.05
CA LYS A 240 27.91 1.13 1.63
C LYS A 240 27.67 0.17 0.48
N HIS A 241 26.57 -0.59 0.51
CA HIS A 241 26.20 -1.53 -0.55
C HIS A 241 25.81 -0.78 -1.85
N LEU A 242 25.99 -1.45 -3.01
CA LEU A 242 25.88 -0.83 -4.34
C LEU A 242 24.53 -0.19 -4.62
N TYR A 243 23.44 -0.88 -4.28
CA TYR A 243 22.12 -0.32 -4.46
C TYR A 243 21.88 0.93 -3.59
N GLY A 244 22.43 0.96 -2.37
CA GLY A 244 22.34 2.14 -1.50
C GLY A 244 23.06 3.37 -2.10
N ILE A 245 24.19 3.17 -2.79
CA ILE A 245 24.89 4.21 -3.53
C ILE A 245 24.04 4.67 -4.73
N TYR A 246 23.53 3.72 -5.52
CA TYR A 246 22.68 4.01 -6.67
C TYR A 246 21.42 4.80 -6.30
N LYS A 247 20.70 4.37 -5.26
CA LYS A 247 19.50 5.05 -4.74
C LYS A 247 19.80 6.50 -4.32
N LYS A 248 20.95 6.72 -3.69
CA LYS A 248 21.39 8.06 -3.29
C LYS A 248 21.72 8.95 -4.49
N MET A 249 22.41 8.40 -5.50
CA MET A 249 22.69 9.11 -6.76
C MET A 249 21.38 9.53 -7.43
N GLN A 250 20.39 8.62 -7.49
CA GLN A 250 19.11 8.88 -8.13
C GLN A 250 18.25 9.90 -7.36
N SER A 251 18.11 9.73 -6.03
CA SER A 251 17.25 10.59 -5.20
C SER A 251 17.77 12.02 -5.05
N LYS A 252 19.07 12.24 -5.24
CA LYS A 252 19.73 13.57 -5.12
C LYS A 252 20.32 14.09 -6.43
N SER A 253 20.10 13.38 -7.54
CA SER A 253 20.66 13.71 -8.87
C SER A 253 22.19 13.89 -8.84
N LEU A 254 22.92 13.03 -8.09
CA LEU A 254 24.36 13.11 -7.92
C LEU A 254 25.11 12.20 -8.89
N ALA A 255 26.26 12.65 -9.39
CA ALA A 255 27.24 11.78 -10.02
C ALA A 255 27.95 10.90 -8.98
N PHE A 256 28.51 9.75 -9.38
CA PHE A 256 29.23 8.84 -8.47
C PHE A 256 30.36 9.55 -7.70
N SER A 257 31.12 10.43 -8.37
CA SER A 257 32.19 11.22 -7.76
C SER A 257 31.71 12.19 -6.66
N GLN A 258 30.43 12.54 -6.68
CA GLN A 258 29.79 13.43 -5.70
C GLN A 258 29.18 12.66 -4.51
N VAL A 259 29.16 11.32 -4.57
CA VAL A 259 28.75 10.48 -3.43
C VAL A 259 29.94 10.35 -2.50
N LEU A 260 30.02 11.25 -1.52
CA LEU A 260 31.16 11.41 -0.63
C LEU A 260 31.17 10.42 0.53
N ASP A 261 30.01 9.82 0.88
CA ASP A 261 29.80 8.91 2.01
C ASP A 261 29.76 7.43 1.60
N ILE A 262 30.66 7.03 0.71
CA ILE A 262 30.81 5.62 0.30
C ILE A 262 31.30 4.77 1.46
N TYR A 263 32.13 5.35 2.34
CA TYR A 263 32.67 4.72 3.53
C TYR A 263 32.05 5.34 4.77
N GLY A 264 31.58 4.50 5.66
CA GLY A 264 31.14 4.86 7.00
C GLY A 264 31.98 4.18 8.05
N PHE A 265 31.92 4.66 9.27
CA PHE A 265 32.54 4.05 10.42
C PHE A 265 31.46 3.64 11.41
N ARG A 266 31.69 2.52 12.07
CA ARG A 266 30.84 2.04 13.15
C ARG A 266 31.66 1.98 14.40
N VAL A 267 31.13 2.60 15.45
CA VAL A 267 31.75 2.56 16.80
C VAL A 267 30.78 1.81 17.71
N LEU A 268 31.25 0.73 18.30
CA LEU A 268 30.53 -0.11 19.25
C LEU A 268 31.04 0.14 20.63
N VAL A 269 30.16 0.43 21.57
CA VAL A 269 30.46 0.73 22.97
C VAL A 269 29.60 -0.11 23.91
N ASP A 270 29.90 -0.11 25.20
CA ASP A 270 29.26 -1.00 26.18
C ASP A 270 27.83 -0.53 26.53
N ASP A 271 27.63 0.78 26.72
CA ASP A 271 26.37 1.34 27.22
C ASP A 271 25.93 2.63 26.50
N ILE A 272 24.68 3.07 26.77
CA ILE A 272 24.10 4.28 26.17
C ILE A 272 24.84 5.56 26.54
N PRO A 273 25.23 5.82 27.82
CA PRO A 273 26.05 6.97 28.18
C PRO A 273 27.34 7.06 27.36
N SER A 274 28.04 5.94 27.18
CA SER A 274 29.23 5.85 26.34
C SER A 274 28.97 6.20 24.87
N CYS A 275 27.77 5.94 24.33
CA CYS A 275 27.41 6.40 22.99
C CYS A 275 27.45 7.93 22.86
N TYR A 276 26.91 8.65 23.83
CA TYR A 276 26.90 10.12 23.81
C TYR A 276 28.26 10.74 24.14
N LEU A 277 29.06 10.11 25.03
CA LEU A 277 30.46 10.49 25.26
C LEU A 277 31.30 10.32 23.97
N THR A 278 31.13 9.21 23.27
CA THR A 278 31.76 8.95 21.98
C THR A 278 31.41 10.01 20.96
N LEU A 279 30.14 10.41 20.87
CA LEU A 279 29.69 11.50 19.98
C LEU A 279 30.44 12.80 20.27
N GLY A 280 30.55 13.18 21.54
CA GLY A 280 31.30 14.37 21.99
C GLY A 280 32.78 14.30 21.61
N ALA A 281 33.45 13.15 21.87
CA ALA A 281 34.84 12.93 21.52
C ALA A 281 35.09 13.05 20.01
N LEU A 282 34.19 12.46 19.18
CA LEU A 282 34.30 12.53 17.72
C LEU A 282 34.02 13.93 17.17
N HIS A 283 33.08 14.69 17.74
CA HIS A 283 32.84 16.09 17.38
C HIS A 283 33.99 17.01 17.77
N GLY A 284 34.76 16.64 18.79
CA GLY A 284 36.01 17.28 19.14
C GLY A 284 37.15 16.97 18.15
N LEU A 285 37.19 15.75 17.60
CA LEU A 285 38.20 15.31 16.64
C LEU A 285 37.92 15.91 15.25
N TYR A 286 36.66 15.82 14.78
CA TYR A 286 36.21 16.28 13.48
C TYR A 286 34.94 17.14 13.60
N LYS A 287 34.88 18.24 12.88
CA LYS A 287 33.70 19.14 12.95
C LYS A 287 32.46 18.49 12.31
N PRO A 288 31.29 18.54 12.97
CA PRO A 288 30.05 17.97 12.40
C PRO A 288 29.47 18.82 11.27
N PHE A 289 28.85 18.15 10.30
CA PHE A 289 28.02 18.79 9.30
C PHE A 289 26.70 19.27 9.93
N PRO A 290 26.34 20.55 9.83
CA PRO A 290 25.05 21.07 10.32
C PRO A 290 23.86 20.29 9.73
N GLY A 291 22.88 19.94 10.61
CA GLY A 291 21.66 19.25 10.20
C GLY A 291 21.83 17.79 9.75
N LYS A 292 23.02 17.19 9.96
CA LYS A 292 23.30 15.78 9.60
C LYS A 292 23.37 14.84 10.80
N PHE A 293 23.06 15.32 11.98
CA PHE A 293 22.95 14.49 13.18
C PHE A 293 21.55 13.86 13.27
N LYS A 294 21.48 12.59 13.64
CA LYS A 294 20.23 11.86 13.91
C LYS A 294 20.39 10.96 15.12
N ASP A 295 19.48 11.09 16.05
CA ASP A 295 19.43 10.29 17.26
C ASP A 295 18.32 9.22 17.15
N TYR A 296 18.73 8.01 16.79
CA TYR A 296 17.87 6.84 16.77
C TYR A 296 17.96 6.01 18.07
N ILE A 297 18.69 6.49 19.09
CA ILE A 297 18.68 5.90 20.44
C ILE A 297 17.47 6.46 21.18
N ALA A 298 17.30 7.78 21.18
CA ALA A 298 16.17 8.46 21.80
C ALA A 298 14.86 8.16 21.07
N ILE A 299 14.88 8.06 19.73
CA ILE A 299 13.70 7.77 18.91
C ILE A 299 14.03 6.56 17.98
N PRO A 300 13.85 5.32 18.49
CA PRO A 300 14.14 4.11 17.72
C PRO A 300 13.25 3.99 16.47
N LYS A 301 13.80 3.44 15.38
CA LYS A 301 13.00 3.12 14.19
C LYS A 301 11.97 2.00 14.47
N ALA A 302 10.93 1.91 13.65
CA ALA A 302 9.88 0.89 13.75
C ALA A 302 10.40 -0.55 13.76
N ASN A 303 11.53 -0.82 13.07
CA ASN A 303 12.19 -2.11 13.05
C ASN A 303 13.17 -2.35 14.21
N GLY A 304 13.09 -1.54 15.28
CA GLY A 304 13.96 -1.65 16.46
C GLY A 304 15.38 -1.15 16.28
N TYR A 305 15.72 -0.55 15.14
CA TYR A 305 17.07 0.00 14.90
C TYR A 305 17.35 1.20 15.79
N GLN A 306 18.48 1.14 16.53
CA GLN A 306 18.97 2.21 17.39
C GLN A 306 20.43 2.53 17.06
N SER A 307 20.79 3.79 16.94
CA SER A 307 22.15 4.29 16.72
C SER A 307 22.18 5.81 16.73
N LEU A 308 23.26 6.43 17.16
CA LEU A 308 23.54 7.83 16.81
C LEU A 308 24.19 7.85 15.42
N HIS A 309 23.71 8.74 14.55
CA HIS A 309 24.31 8.97 13.23
C HIS A 309 24.83 10.40 13.18
N THR A 310 26.08 10.57 12.85
CA THR A 310 26.68 11.88 12.61
C THR A 310 27.52 11.87 11.34
N ALA A 311 27.50 12.98 10.61
CA ALA A 311 28.41 13.22 9.49
C ALA A 311 29.43 14.28 9.89
N LEU A 312 30.71 13.99 9.65
CA LEU A 312 31.83 14.80 10.08
C LEU A 312 32.70 15.23 8.89
N PHE A 313 33.34 16.38 9.00
CA PHE A 313 34.37 16.80 8.06
C PHE A 313 35.71 16.09 8.43
N GLY A 314 36.03 15.02 7.71
CA GLY A 314 37.27 14.30 7.88
C GLY A 314 38.46 14.99 7.22
N PRO A 315 39.63 14.30 7.21
CA PRO A 315 40.84 14.77 6.56
C PRO A 315 40.56 15.16 5.08
N PHE A 316 41.18 16.24 4.63
CA PHE A 316 41.05 16.76 3.27
C PHE A 316 39.60 17.17 2.87
N GLY A 317 38.74 17.53 3.87
CA GLY A 317 37.35 17.90 3.64
C GLY A 317 36.43 16.77 3.20
N THR A 318 36.90 15.52 3.31
CA THR A 318 36.10 14.33 2.96
C THR A 318 35.02 14.09 4.01
N PRO A 319 33.71 14.04 3.68
CA PRO A 319 32.69 13.72 4.65
C PRO A 319 32.79 12.27 5.11
N ILE A 320 32.68 12.08 6.43
CA ILE A 320 32.73 10.81 7.12
C ILE A 320 31.37 10.59 7.80
N GLU A 321 30.70 9.48 7.51
CA GLU A 321 29.50 9.07 8.25
C GLU A 321 29.91 8.13 9.40
N VAL A 322 29.54 8.46 10.64
CA VAL A 322 29.80 7.62 11.80
C VAL A 322 28.50 7.19 12.44
N GLN A 323 28.41 5.89 12.72
CA GLN A 323 27.31 5.24 13.44
C GLN A 323 27.83 4.79 14.79
N ILE A 324 27.22 5.27 15.88
CA ILE A 324 27.60 4.95 17.25
C ILE A 324 26.44 4.21 17.89
N ARG A 325 26.72 3.05 18.49
CA ARG A 325 25.71 2.21 19.15
C ARG A 325 26.34 1.22 20.12
N THR A 326 25.55 0.65 21.01
CA THR A 326 26.03 -0.39 21.90
C THR A 326 26.21 -1.74 21.17
N PHE A 327 26.94 -2.68 21.75
CA PHE A 327 27.05 -4.05 21.25
C PHE A 327 25.65 -4.71 21.14
N GLU A 328 24.76 -4.45 22.08
CA GLU A 328 23.37 -4.96 22.05
C GLU A 328 22.56 -4.36 20.89
N MET A 329 22.59 -3.04 20.73
CA MET A 329 21.95 -2.36 19.59
C MET A 329 22.51 -2.84 18.25
N ASN A 330 23.81 -3.16 18.19
CA ASN A 330 24.42 -3.72 16.98
C ASN A 330 23.85 -5.08 16.64
N ARG A 331 23.64 -5.95 17.63
CA ARG A 331 23.04 -7.28 17.42
C ARG A 331 21.61 -7.15 16.88
N ILE A 332 20.80 -6.30 17.48
CA ILE A 332 19.43 -6.03 17.00
C ILE A 332 19.45 -5.43 15.58
N ALA A 333 20.39 -4.52 15.30
CA ALA A 333 20.50 -3.89 13.99
C ALA A 333 20.96 -4.84 12.87
N GLU A 334 21.70 -5.92 13.17
CA GLU A 334 22.14 -6.91 12.17
C GLU A 334 21.14 -8.07 12.00
N ALA A 335 20.65 -8.63 13.11
CA ALA A 335 19.80 -9.82 13.13
C ALA A 335 18.30 -9.51 13.28
N GLY A 336 17.91 -8.28 13.61
CA GLY A 336 16.51 -7.86 13.75
C GLY A 336 15.72 -8.79 14.67
N LEU A 337 14.57 -9.23 14.17
CA LEU A 337 13.68 -10.16 14.88
C LEU A 337 14.37 -11.48 15.26
N ALA A 338 15.31 -11.95 14.45
CA ALA A 338 16.04 -13.20 14.72
C ALA A 338 16.98 -13.09 15.95
N SER A 339 17.28 -11.89 16.45
CA SER A 339 18.08 -11.71 17.67
C SER A 339 17.49 -12.40 18.89
N HIS A 340 16.18 -12.66 18.92
CA HIS A 340 15.51 -13.42 19.99
C HIS A 340 16.03 -14.85 20.12
N TRP A 341 16.30 -15.54 19.01
CA TRP A 341 16.83 -16.92 19.04
C TRP A 341 18.32 -16.94 19.39
N LEU A 342 19.05 -15.87 19.07
CA LEU A 342 20.43 -15.72 19.45
C LEU A 342 20.65 -15.63 20.98
N TYR A 343 19.65 -15.12 21.74
CA TYR A 343 19.82 -14.83 23.18
C TYR A 343 18.57 -15.13 24.00
N LYS A 344 18.35 -16.41 24.36
CA LYS A 344 17.24 -16.88 25.22
C LYS A 344 17.23 -16.31 26.65
N THR A 345 18.23 -15.51 27.06
CA THR A 345 18.50 -15.16 28.48
C THR A 345 18.29 -13.68 28.84
N SER A 346 18.00 -12.76 27.95
CA SER A 346 17.91 -11.33 28.29
C SER A 346 16.48 -10.79 28.32
N LYS A 347 16.15 -10.12 29.41
CA LYS A 347 14.79 -9.77 29.87
C LYS A 347 14.19 -8.44 29.34
N THR A 348 14.67 -7.72 28.29
CA THR A 348 14.06 -6.39 28.12
C THR A 348 13.79 -5.83 26.71
N PRO A 349 14.72 -5.53 25.80
CA PRO A 349 14.35 -4.81 24.57
C PRO A 349 13.75 -5.69 23.47
N ILE A 350 14.06 -6.97 23.48
CA ILE A 350 13.65 -7.96 22.46
C ILE A 350 12.15 -8.21 22.50
N ASN A 351 11.54 -8.18 23.69
CA ASN A 351 10.09 -8.34 23.87
C ASN A 351 9.29 -7.21 23.21
N GLU A 352 9.81 -5.97 23.18
CA GLU A 352 9.14 -4.84 22.53
C GLU A 352 9.15 -4.98 21.00
N LEU A 353 10.26 -5.42 20.41
CA LEU A 353 10.36 -5.65 18.97
C LEU A 353 9.39 -6.75 18.52
N HIS A 354 9.33 -7.86 19.26
CA HIS A 354 8.36 -8.92 19.04
C HIS A 354 6.93 -8.44 19.14
N LYS A 355 6.61 -7.68 20.19
CA LYS A 355 5.27 -7.10 20.40
C LYS A 355 4.88 -6.17 19.24
N LYS A 356 5.77 -5.27 18.82
CA LYS A 356 5.55 -4.37 17.68
C LYS A 356 5.38 -5.13 16.36
N THR A 357 6.17 -6.17 16.13
CA THR A 357 6.06 -7.01 14.94
C THR A 357 4.73 -7.78 14.94
N HIS A 358 4.33 -8.33 16.08
CA HIS A 358 3.06 -9.03 16.21
C HIS A 358 1.86 -8.08 16.02
N GLN A 359 1.91 -6.89 16.60
CA GLN A 359 0.88 -5.85 16.39
C GLN A 359 0.81 -5.43 14.92
N TRP A 360 1.93 -5.27 14.25
CA TRP A 360 1.96 -4.98 12.82
C TRP A 360 1.35 -6.13 11.99
N LEU A 361 1.69 -7.38 12.28
CA LEU A 361 1.09 -8.54 11.62
C LEU A 361 -0.43 -8.62 11.84
N GLN A 362 -0.89 -8.34 13.06
CA GLN A 362 -2.32 -8.27 13.36
C GLN A 362 -3.01 -7.16 12.57
N SER A 363 -2.44 -5.95 12.49
CA SER A 363 -3.02 -4.85 11.71
C SER A 363 -3.09 -5.19 10.22
N LEU A 364 -2.10 -5.92 9.68
CA LEU A 364 -2.15 -6.44 8.31
C LEU A 364 -3.27 -7.45 8.11
N LEU A 365 -3.49 -8.37 9.07
CA LEU A 365 -4.58 -9.35 9.00
C LEU A 365 -5.97 -8.68 9.10
N GLU A 366 -6.12 -7.66 9.93
CA GLU A 366 -7.34 -6.86 10.03
C GLU A 366 -7.63 -6.13 8.72
N SER A 367 -6.60 -5.49 8.13
CA SER A 367 -6.68 -4.86 6.82
C SER A 367 -7.07 -5.86 5.72
N LEU A 368 -6.56 -7.09 5.81
CA LEU A 368 -6.84 -8.21 4.92
C LEU A 368 -8.30 -8.70 5.01
N ALA A 369 -8.86 -8.71 6.22
CA ALA A 369 -10.26 -9.08 6.44
C ALA A 369 -11.26 -8.03 5.92
N GLN A 370 -10.82 -6.77 5.80
CA GLN A 370 -11.64 -5.64 5.35
C GLN A 370 -11.52 -5.38 3.84
N SER A 371 -10.39 -5.74 3.21
CA SER A 371 -10.21 -5.58 1.76
C SER A 371 -10.94 -6.68 0.99
N GLY A 372 -11.86 -6.27 0.12
CA GLY A 372 -12.62 -7.19 -0.75
C GLY A 372 -11.89 -7.63 -2.01
N ASP A 373 -10.72 -7.02 -2.32
CA ASP A 373 -9.93 -7.24 -3.52
C ASP A 373 -8.45 -7.52 -3.16
N SER A 374 -7.93 -8.61 -3.72
CA SER A 374 -6.56 -9.05 -3.50
C SER A 374 -5.49 -8.08 -4.05
N VAL A 375 -5.80 -7.36 -5.12
CA VAL A 375 -4.90 -6.36 -5.75
C VAL A 375 -4.78 -5.13 -4.84
N GLU A 376 -5.91 -4.65 -4.32
CA GLU A 376 -5.96 -3.54 -3.37
C GLU A 376 -5.16 -3.84 -2.10
N PHE A 377 -5.27 -5.07 -1.60
CA PHE A 377 -4.48 -5.53 -0.47
C PHE A 377 -2.96 -5.44 -0.71
N LEU A 378 -2.48 -5.85 -1.90
CA LEU A 378 -1.06 -5.73 -2.25
C LEU A 378 -0.58 -4.29 -2.30
N GLU A 379 -1.42 -3.35 -2.77
CA GLU A 379 -1.08 -1.92 -2.76
C GLU A 379 -0.96 -1.37 -1.33
N HIS A 380 -1.91 -1.71 -0.45
CA HIS A 380 -1.87 -1.33 0.96
C HIS A 380 -0.63 -1.87 1.66
N LEU A 381 -0.32 -3.15 1.41
CA LEU A 381 0.86 -3.78 1.96
C LEU A 381 2.15 -3.09 1.54
N LYS A 382 2.30 -2.72 0.26
CA LYS A 382 3.49 -2.00 -0.22
C LYS A 382 3.72 -0.71 0.56
N ILE A 383 2.66 0.00 0.92
CA ILE A 383 2.72 1.24 1.71
C ILE A 383 3.17 0.95 3.15
N ASP A 384 2.59 -0.06 3.80
CA ASP A 384 2.87 -0.40 5.19
C ASP A 384 4.27 -1.04 5.40
N LEU A 385 4.88 -1.55 4.33
CA LEU A 385 6.22 -2.13 4.37
C LEU A 385 7.36 -1.10 4.40
N PHE A 386 7.11 0.19 4.09
CA PHE A 386 8.15 1.20 4.11
C PHE A 386 8.39 1.74 5.53
N PRO A 387 9.61 1.56 6.09
CA PRO A 387 9.90 1.90 7.49
C PRO A 387 10.23 3.38 7.73
N ASP A 388 10.18 4.26 6.71
CA ASP A 388 10.45 5.68 6.91
C ASP A 388 9.24 6.34 7.58
N GLU A 389 9.39 6.70 8.87
CA GLU A 389 8.37 7.32 9.70
C GLU A 389 8.68 8.79 9.97
N VAL A 390 7.62 9.58 10.11
CA VAL A 390 7.65 10.93 10.66
C VAL A 390 6.96 10.92 12.03
N TYR A 391 7.54 11.64 12.99
CA TYR A 391 7.02 11.75 14.34
C TYR A 391 6.39 13.12 14.52
N VAL A 392 5.09 13.14 14.79
CA VAL A 392 4.30 14.36 14.96
C VAL A 392 3.69 14.41 16.35
N PHE A 393 3.40 15.62 16.84
CA PHE A 393 2.89 15.84 18.18
C PHE A 393 1.42 16.26 18.15
N SER A 394 0.62 15.66 19.02
CA SER A 394 -0.71 16.20 19.31
C SER A 394 -0.61 17.50 20.13
N PRO A 395 -1.70 18.28 20.26
CA PRO A 395 -1.71 19.47 21.11
C PRO A 395 -1.32 19.21 22.57
N HIS A 396 -1.55 18.00 23.06
CA HIS A 396 -1.22 17.54 24.41
C HIS A 396 0.18 16.92 24.54
N GLY A 397 1.04 17.04 23.51
CA GLY A 397 2.41 16.54 23.53
C GLY A 397 2.55 15.01 23.30
N LYS A 398 1.46 14.29 23.00
CA LYS A 398 1.55 12.87 22.65
C LYS A 398 2.17 12.71 21.26
N ILE A 399 3.17 11.82 21.15
CA ILE A 399 3.89 11.53 19.91
C ILE A 399 3.15 10.46 19.12
N PHE A 400 2.99 10.69 17.81
CA PHE A 400 2.43 9.75 16.85
C PHE A 400 3.45 9.49 15.73
N ALA A 401 3.69 8.22 15.45
CA ALA A 401 4.49 7.79 14.29
C ALA A 401 3.58 7.58 13.09
N LEU A 402 3.92 8.18 11.96
CA LEU A 402 3.21 8.08 10.69
C LEU A 402 4.19 7.73 9.59
N PRO A 403 3.78 7.04 8.51
CA PRO A 403 4.61 6.86 7.34
C PRO A 403 5.02 8.20 6.74
N ARG A 404 6.21 8.28 6.18
CA ARG A 404 6.67 9.48 5.46
C ARG A 404 5.75 9.78 4.27
N GLY A 405 5.38 11.05 4.10
CA GLY A 405 4.39 11.48 3.13
C GLY A 405 2.94 11.43 3.66
N ALA A 406 2.74 10.97 4.90
CA ALA A 406 1.42 11.01 5.54
C ALA A 406 0.91 12.45 5.66
N THR A 407 -0.39 12.62 5.44
CA THR A 407 -1.06 13.90 5.47
C THR A 407 -1.76 14.15 6.81
N ALA A 408 -2.29 15.35 6.99
CA ALA A 408 -3.08 15.69 8.16
C ALA A 408 -4.33 14.80 8.33
N VAL A 409 -4.91 14.29 7.24
CA VAL A 409 -6.02 13.33 7.27
C VAL A 409 -5.55 11.98 7.81
N ASP A 410 -4.36 11.50 7.39
CA ASP A 410 -3.77 10.28 7.93
C ASP A 410 -3.57 10.36 9.43
N PHE A 411 -3.09 11.53 9.93
CA PHE A 411 -2.95 11.78 11.36
C PHE A 411 -4.30 11.73 12.08
N ALA A 412 -5.35 12.35 11.51
CA ALA A 412 -6.68 12.36 12.13
C ALA A 412 -7.22 10.94 12.35
N TYR A 413 -7.10 10.06 11.33
CA TYR A 413 -7.50 8.65 11.44
C TYR A 413 -6.57 7.84 12.35
N ASN A 414 -5.30 8.21 12.46
CA ASN A 414 -4.37 7.56 13.38
C ASN A 414 -4.74 7.87 14.84
N VAL A 415 -5.23 9.07 15.14
CA VAL A 415 -5.72 9.43 16.48
C VAL A 415 -6.99 8.65 16.82
N HIS A 416 -8.03 8.78 16.00
CA HIS A 416 -9.31 8.07 16.16
C HIS A 416 -10.14 8.13 14.87
N THR A 417 -10.88 7.06 14.56
CA THR A 417 -11.76 6.99 13.37
C THR A 417 -12.80 8.11 13.36
N ASP A 418 -13.44 8.41 14.49
CA ASP A 418 -14.44 9.51 14.58
C ASP A 418 -13.82 10.89 14.34
N ILE A 419 -12.57 11.11 14.77
CA ILE A 419 -11.86 12.36 14.51
C ILE A 419 -11.56 12.47 13.02
N GLY A 420 -11.12 11.38 12.39
CA GLY A 420 -10.92 11.29 10.96
C GLY A 420 -12.18 11.57 10.16
N ASN A 421 -13.29 10.88 10.50
CA ASN A 421 -14.57 11.04 9.82
C ASN A 421 -15.15 12.45 9.94
N ARG A 422 -14.91 13.16 11.04
CA ARG A 422 -15.44 14.51 11.32
C ARG A 422 -14.44 15.63 11.05
N CYS A 423 -13.28 15.34 10.47
CA CYS A 423 -12.23 16.29 10.19
C CYS A 423 -12.68 17.32 9.13
N VAL A 424 -12.61 18.61 9.47
CA VAL A 424 -12.95 19.74 8.57
C VAL A 424 -11.76 20.64 8.27
N ALA A 425 -10.83 20.77 9.21
CA ALA A 425 -9.64 21.60 9.06
C ALA A 425 -8.52 21.08 9.96
N VAL A 426 -7.31 21.54 9.73
CA VAL A 426 -6.12 21.20 10.52
C VAL A 426 -5.26 22.42 10.73
N LYS A 427 -4.66 22.51 11.94
CA LYS A 427 -3.55 23.43 12.21
C LYS A 427 -2.27 22.64 12.36
N VAL A 428 -1.26 23.02 11.62
CA VAL A 428 0.11 22.52 11.78
C VAL A 428 0.96 23.67 12.28
N ASN A 429 1.64 23.47 13.42
CA ASN A 429 2.46 24.48 14.07
C ASN A 429 1.70 25.81 14.31
N PHE A 430 0.42 25.70 14.73
CA PHE A 430 -0.53 26.79 14.98
C PHE A 430 -1.12 27.48 13.74
N GLU A 431 -0.71 27.15 12.53
CA GLU A 431 -1.23 27.71 11.28
C GLU A 431 -2.25 26.78 10.63
N LEU A 432 -3.35 27.36 10.13
CA LEU A 432 -4.33 26.62 9.32
C LEU A 432 -3.72 26.24 7.97
N VAL A 433 -3.70 24.94 7.69
CA VAL A 433 -3.15 24.41 6.43
C VAL A 433 -4.18 23.50 5.75
N PRO A 434 -4.05 23.26 4.43
CA PRO A 434 -4.89 22.29 3.71
C PRO A 434 -4.77 20.88 4.29
N LEU A 435 -5.87 20.13 4.29
CA LEU A 435 -5.92 18.74 4.80
C LEU A 435 -4.93 17.79 4.07
N ARG A 436 -4.56 18.09 2.83
CA ARG A 436 -3.57 17.35 2.02
C ARG A 436 -2.11 17.66 2.37
N THR A 437 -1.85 18.56 3.32
CA THR A 437 -0.49 18.92 3.71
C THR A 437 0.24 17.72 4.28
N GLU A 438 1.41 17.41 3.70
CA GLU A 438 2.31 16.39 4.21
C GLU A 438 2.95 16.84 5.52
N LEU A 439 3.00 15.93 6.48
CA LEU A 439 3.52 16.17 7.82
C LEU A 439 5.02 15.85 7.88
N ASN A 440 5.75 16.67 8.64
CA ASN A 440 7.18 16.52 8.85
C ASN A 440 7.49 16.17 10.31
N ASN A 441 8.73 15.69 10.54
CA ASN A 441 9.19 15.43 11.92
C ASN A 441 9.15 16.70 12.76
N GLY A 442 8.52 16.60 13.93
CA GLY A 442 8.43 17.69 14.90
C GLY A 442 7.18 18.54 14.75
N ASP A 443 6.35 18.33 13.72
CA ASP A 443 5.12 19.09 13.54
C ASP A 443 4.14 18.85 14.68
N ARG A 444 3.55 19.93 15.21
CA ARG A 444 2.42 19.89 16.13
C ARG A 444 1.13 19.99 15.33
N VAL A 445 0.29 18.96 15.42
CA VAL A 445 -0.91 18.82 14.60
C VAL A 445 -2.17 18.87 15.47
N GLU A 446 -3.07 19.80 15.16
CA GLU A 446 -4.37 19.97 15.82
C GLU A 446 -5.49 19.81 14.80
N ILE A 447 -6.34 18.79 15.00
CA ILE A 447 -7.47 18.51 14.10
C ILE A 447 -8.71 19.27 14.59
N ILE A 448 -9.37 19.96 13.68
CA ILE A 448 -10.65 20.65 13.91
C ILE A 448 -11.75 19.76 13.32
N THR A 449 -12.74 19.43 14.16
CA THR A 449 -13.86 18.54 13.78
C THR A 449 -15.19 19.28 13.81
N ALA A 450 -16.15 18.84 12.99
CA ALA A 450 -17.53 19.30 13.02
C ALA A 450 -18.50 18.11 13.15
N PRO A 451 -19.60 18.21 13.92
CA PRO A 451 -20.51 17.09 14.21
C PRO A 451 -21.14 16.44 12.96
N HIS A 452 -21.40 17.24 11.93
CA HIS A 452 -22.07 16.83 10.70
C HIS A 452 -21.11 16.67 9.50
N ALA A 453 -19.80 16.70 9.75
CA ALA A 453 -18.82 16.46 8.69
C ALA A 453 -18.72 14.96 8.36
N HIS A 454 -18.45 14.68 7.10
CA HIS A 454 -18.27 13.33 6.56
C HIS A 454 -17.01 13.26 5.73
N PRO A 455 -16.40 12.07 5.57
CA PRO A 455 -15.21 11.90 4.75
C PRO A 455 -15.46 12.30 3.29
N ASN A 456 -14.51 13.03 2.71
CA ASN A 456 -14.57 13.39 1.31
C ASN A 456 -13.91 12.27 0.47
N PRO A 457 -14.58 11.72 -0.58
CA PRO A 457 -13.99 10.73 -1.48
C PRO A 457 -12.65 11.17 -2.09
N ALA A 458 -12.44 12.47 -2.32
CA ALA A 458 -11.20 13.01 -2.84
C ALA A 458 -10.00 12.76 -1.90
N TRP A 459 -10.21 12.52 -0.61
CA TRP A 459 -9.14 12.21 0.32
C TRP A 459 -8.38 10.93 -0.05
N LEU A 460 -9.05 9.96 -0.69
CA LEU A 460 -8.44 8.72 -1.15
C LEU A 460 -7.29 8.93 -2.15
N SER A 461 -7.26 10.08 -2.83
CA SER A 461 -6.21 10.40 -3.81
C SER A 461 -4.86 10.80 -3.18
N TYR A 462 -4.84 11.24 -1.91
CA TYR A 462 -3.63 11.74 -1.27
C TYR A 462 -3.34 11.12 0.11
N VAL A 463 -4.28 10.43 0.76
CA VAL A 463 -3.97 9.71 1.99
C VAL A 463 -3.04 8.52 1.70
N VAL A 464 -2.11 8.30 2.62
CA VAL A 464 -1.04 7.30 2.45
C VAL A 464 -1.29 6.07 3.32
N THR A 465 -1.85 6.25 4.55
CA THR A 465 -2.01 5.13 5.48
C THR A 465 -3.13 4.18 5.06
N SER A 466 -2.90 2.87 5.19
CA SER A 466 -3.89 1.82 4.97
C SER A 466 -5.12 2.02 5.87
N ARG A 467 -4.90 2.41 7.14
CA ARG A 467 -5.97 2.69 8.09
C ARG A 467 -6.90 3.82 7.61
N ALA A 468 -6.35 4.98 7.21
CA ALA A 468 -7.17 6.09 6.70
C ALA A 468 -7.95 5.67 5.46
N ARG A 469 -7.32 4.98 4.50
CA ARG A 469 -7.98 4.49 3.29
C ARG A 469 -9.13 3.53 3.59
N SER A 470 -8.89 2.54 4.47
CA SER A 470 -9.90 1.56 4.86
C SER A 470 -11.09 2.22 5.57
N GLU A 471 -10.84 3.11 6.55
CA GLU A 471 -11.88 3.80 7.30
C GLU A 471 -12.68 4.77 6.42
N ILE A 472 -12.02 5.51 5.52
CA ILE A 472 -12.70 6.39 4.54
C ILE A 472 -13.60 5.55 3.64
N ARG A 473 -13.12 4.44 3.07
CA ARG A 473 -13.93 3.56 2.21
C ARG A 473 -15.08 2.94 2.96
N HIS A 474 -14.86 2.51 4.20
CA HIS A 474 -15.92 1.97 5.05
C HIS A 474 -17.00 3.00 5.32
N ALA A 475 -16.62 4.22 5.72
CA ALA A 475 -17.57 5.31 5.95
C ALA A 475 -18.33 5.68 4.67
N LEU A 476 -17.67 5.80 3.52
CA LEU A 476 -18.29 6.06 2.24
C LEU A 476 -19.24 4.92 1.80
N LYS A 477 -18.87 3.67 2.06
CA LYS A 477 -19.70 2.51 1.77
C LYS A 477 -20.97 2.48 2.64
N THR A 478 -20.83 2.83 3.90
CA THR A 478 -21.98 2.91 4.83
C THR A 478 -22.92 4.03 4.43
N MET A 479 -22.40 5.22 4.11
CA MET A 479 -23.20 6.32 3.55
C MET A 479 -23.89 5.93 2.23
N HIS A 480 -23.17 5.23 1.36
CA HIS A 480 -23.71 4.72 0.10
C HIS A 480 -24.86 3.73 0.31
N LEU A 481 -24.80 2.89 1.34
CA LEU A 481 -25.89 1.97 1.67
C LEU A 481 -27.13 2.73 2.17
N ASP A 482 -27.00 3.75 3.00
CA ASP A 482 -28.10 4.55 3.51
C ASP A 482 -28.75 5.39 2.39
N GLU A 483 -27.95 6.02 1.54
CA GLU A 483 -28.44 6.75 0.37
C GLU A 483 -29.14 5.83 -0.64
N SER A 484 -28.58 4.64 -0.86
CA SER A 484 -29.17 3.60 -1.71
C SER A 484 -30.47 3.06 -1.11
N ALA A 485 -30.53 2.89 0.22
CA ALA A 485 -31.75 2.46 0.89
C ALA A 485 -32.87 3.49 0.72
N ASN A 486 -32.58 4.78 0.87
CA ASN A 486 -33.55 5.86 0.65
C ASN A 486 -34.05 5.90 -0.81
N LEU A 487 -33.16 5.71 -1.79
CA LEU A 487 -33.55 5.60 -3.19
C LEU A 487 -34.40 4.35 -3.44
N GLY A 488 -33.99 3.19 -2.91
CA GLY A 488 -34.69 1.93 -3.06
C GLY A 488 -36.08 1.94 -2.42
N GLU A 489 -36.23 2.57 -1.26
CA GLU A 489 -37.55 2.77 -0.62
C GLU A 489 -38.49 3.58 -1.51
N ARG A 490 -38.00 4.66 -2.14
CA ARG A 490 -38.78 5.46 -3.09
C ARG A 490 -39.18 4.66 -4.34
N LEU A 491 -38.21 3.90 -4.89
CA LEU A 491 -38.44 3.04 -6.07
C LEU A 491 -39.48 1.93 -5.78
N LEU A 492 -39.36 1.31 -4.60
CA LEU A 492 -40.33 0.28 -4.19
C LEU A 492 -41.70 0.88 -3.90
N GLY A 493 -41.76 2.05 -3.26
CA GLY A 493 -43.02 2.77 -3.00
C GLY A 493 -43.77 3.11 -4.29
N GLN A 494 -43.06 3.56 -5.32
CA GLN A 494 -43.63 3.81 -6.65
C GLN A 494 -44.13 2.53 -7.32
N ALA A 495 -43.34 1.44 -7.23
CA ALA A 495 -43.73 0.14 -7.78
C ALA A 495 -44.98 -0.42 -7.09
N LEU A 496 -45.09 -0.31 -5.76
CA LEU A 496 -46.27 -0.70 -5.00
C LEU A 496 -47.49 0.14 -5.40
N THR A 497 -47.33 1.45 -5.51
CA THR A 497 -48.42 2.37 -5.94
C THR A 497 -48.90 2.04 -7.36
N SER A 498 -48.00 1.68 -8.28
CA SER A 498 -48.36 1.24 -9.62
C SER A 498 -49.16 -0.08 -9.65
N LEU A 499 -49.01 -0.90 -8.61
CA LEU A 499 -49.79 -2.12 -8.40
C LEU A 499 -51.08 -1.89 -7.58
N GLY A 500 -51.43 -0.62 -7.27
CA GLY A 500 -52.60 -0.26 -6.50
C GLY A 500 -52.48 -0.47 -4.98
N VAL A 501 -51.27 -0.80 -4.49
CA VAL A 501 -50.97 -1.03 -3.07
C VAL A 501 -50.30 0.20 -2.49
N LYS A 502 -50.87 0.78 -1.43
CA LYS A 502 -50.17 1.87 -0.74
C LYS A 502 -49.02 1.31 0.11
N PRO A 503 -47.81 1.90 0.06
CA PRO A 503 -46.67 1.42 0.81
C PRO A 503 -46.92 1.27 2.32
N GLN A 504 -47.81 2.10 2.87
CA GLN A 504 -48.19 2.11 4.30
C GLN A 504 -49.17 0.97 4.66
N GLU A 505 -49.82 0.36 3.70
CA GLU A 505 -50.79 -0.75 3.89
C GLU A 505 -50.14 -2.12 3.86
N VAL A 506 -48.82 -2.19 3.55
CA VAL A 506 -48.04 -3.45 3.58
C VAL A 506 -47.79 -3.86 5.04
N SER A 507 -48.38 -4.99 5.46
CA SER A 507 -48.31 -5.47 6.82
C SER A 507 -46.85 -5.92 7.18
N ASP A 508 -46.50 -5.82 8.47
CA ASP A 508 -45.22 -6.30 8.97
C ASP A 508 -45.02 -7.80 8.75
N THR A 509 -46.13 -8.57 8.79
CA THR A 509 -46.11 -10.02 8.50
C THR A 509 -45.67 -10.33 7.06
N ASN A 510 -46.04 -9.50 6.08
CA ASN A 510 -45.63 -9.64 4.68
C ASN A 510 -44.14 -9.33 4.51
N TRP A 511 -43.64 -8.32 5.22
CA TRP A 511 -42.22 -8.03 5.28
C TRP A 511 -41.39 -9.15 5.90
N GLU A 512 -41.85 -9.77 7.00
CA GLU A 512 -41.17 -10.91 7.62
C GLU A 512 -41.09 -12.13 6.71
N LYS A 513 -42.17 -12.42 5.96
CA LYS A 513 -42.18 -13.50 4.96
C LYS A 513 -41.19 -13.20 3.84
N LEU A 514 -41.19 -11.97 3.31
CA LEU A 514 -40.29 -11.54 2.25
C LEU A 514 -38.84 -11.62 2.71
N LEU A 515 -38.50 -11.19 3.93
CA LEU A 515 -37.15 -11.27 4.48
C LEU A 515 -36.68 -12.73 4.57
N LYS A 516 -37.53 -13.66 4.99
CA LYS A 516 -37.22 -15.11 5.04
C LYS A 516 -37.01 -15.70 3.63
N GLU A 517 -37.86 -15.34 2.66
CA GLU A 517 -37.75 -15.81 1.27
C GLU A 517 -36.50 -15.27 0.57
N THR A 518 -36.14 -14.02 0.84
CA THR A 518 -35.02 -13.33 0.18
C THR A 518 -33.68 -13.52 0.88
N GLY A 519 -33.67 -14.04 2.12
CA GLY A 519 -32.48 -14.21 2.95
C GLY A 519 -31.87 -12.88 3.46
N ALA A 520 -32.60 -11.76 3.31
CA ALA A 520 -32.14 -10.45 3.76
C ALA A 520 -32.35 -10.28 5.28
N LYS A 521 -31.41 -9.62 5.94
CA LYS A 521 -31.42 -9.42 7.39
C LYS A 521 -32.36 -8.32 7.86
N SER A 522 -32.64 -7.33 7.00
CA SER A 522 -33.48 -6.18 7.31
C SER A 522 -34.15 -5.59 6.08
N ARG A 523 -35.22 -4.78 6.30
CA ARG A 523 -35.87 -4.01 5.22
C ARG A 523 -34.91 -3.04 4.56
N GLN A 524 -34.01 -2.43 5.34
CA GLN A 524 -32.99 -1.51 4.83
C GLN A 524 -32.04 -2.19 3.84
N GLU A 525 -31.71 -3.47 4.06
CA GLU A 525 -30.88 -4.23 3.12
C GLU A 525 -31.62 -4.44 1.78
N ILE A 526 -32.92 -4.75 1.81
CA ILE A 526 -33.74 -4.87 0.59
C ILE A 526 -33.82 -3.52 -0.14
N PHE A 527 -34.04 -2.43 0.59
CA PHE A 527 -34.05 -1.10 0.00
C PHE A 527 -32.71 -0.74 -0.62
N ALA A 528 -31.59 -1.00 0.09
CA ALA A 528 -30.26 -0.76 -0.44
C ALA A 528 -29.98 -1.61 -1.70
N ASP A 529 -30.39 -2.87 -1.71
CA ASP A 529 -30.25 -3.75 -2.87
C ASP A 529 -31.07 -3.27 -4.07
N ILE A 530 -32.28 -2.72 -3.84
CA ILE A 530 -33.10 -2.11 -4.91
C ILE A 530 -32.42 -0.84 -5.42
N GLY A 531 -31.94 0.04 -4.53
CA GLY A 531 -31.26 1.29 -4.90
C GLY A 531 -29.95 1.07 -5.65
N LEU A 532 -29.23 0.00 -5.35
CA LEU A 532 -28.01 -0.44 -6.06
C LEU A 532 -28.31 -1.24 -7.35
N GLY A 533 -29.58 -1.48 -7.66
CA GLY A 533 -29.96 -2.28 -8.84
C GLY A 533 -29.64 -3.77 -8.73
N ARG A 534 -29.39 -4.30 -7.52
CA ARG A 534 -29.17 -5.74 -7.28
C ARG A 534 -30.48 -6.52 -7.30
N ARG A 535 -31.59 -5.89 -6.93
CA ARG A 535 -32.94 -6.45 -6.95
C ARG A 535 -33.87 -5.53 -7.71
N LEU A 536 -34.76 -6.12 -8.49
CA LEU A 536 -35.76 -5.37 -9.26
C LEU A 536 -36.93 -4.94 -8.34
N ASN A 537 -37.19 -3.63 -8.27
CA ASN A 537 -38.24 -3.04 -7.46
C ASN A 537 -39.62 -3.66 -7.74
N MET A 538 -39.95 -3.87 -9.04
CA MET A 538 -41.22 -4.44 -9.47
C MET A 538 -41.39 -5.90 -9.02
N VAL A 539 -40.31 -6.69 -8.99
CA VAL A 539 -40.37 -8.09 -8.52
C VAL A 539 -40.69 -8.13 -7.03
N ILE A 540 -39.98 -7.29 -6.24
CA ILE A 540 -40.22 -7.18 -4.79
C ILE A 540 -41.59 -6.62 -4.50
N ALA A 541 -42.07 -5.62 -5.26
CA ALA A 541 -43.41 -5.06 -5.12
C ALA A 541 -44.50 -6.12 -5.39
N ARG A 542 -44.36 -6.93 -6.45
CA ARG A 542 -45.28 -8.05 -6.74
C ARG A 542 -45.26 -9.13 -5.69
N GLN A 543 -44.09 -9.45 -5.11
CA GLN A 543 -44.00 -10.41 -4.00
C GLN A 543 -44.75 -9.87 -2.77
N LEU A 544 -44.55 -8.62 -2.39
CA LEU A 544 -45.27 -8.00 -1.28
C LEU A 544 -46.78 -7.90 -1.51
N ALA A 545 -47.22 -7.59 -2.74
CA ALA A 545 -48.59 -7.52 -3.11
C ALA A 545 -49.29 -8.91 -3.09
N ARG A 546 -48.62 -9.97 -3.57
CA ARG A 546 -49.12 -11.36 -3.52
C ARG A 546 -49.26 -11.88 -2.10
N LEU A 547 -48.37 -11.50 -1.20
CA LEU A 547 -48.41 -11.88 0.22
C LEU A 547 -49.58 -11.19 0.96
N GLY A 548 -50.20 -10.14 0.37
CA GLY A 548 -51.30 -9.36 0.94
C GLY A 548 -52.71 -9.68 0.44
N GLU A 549 -52.95 -10.73 -0.40
CA GLU A 549 -54.26 -11.17 -0.93
C GLU A 549 -55.14 -10.08 -1.61
N THR A 550 -54.54 -9.15 -2.31
CA THR A 550 -55.32 -8.17 -3.11
C THR A 550 -54.81 -8.10 -4.54
N LEU A 551 -55.26 -9.00 -5.40
CA LEU A 551 -55.09 -8.93 -6.86
C LEU A 551 -56.38 -8.52 -7.52
N GLY A 552 -56.49 -7.26 -7.91
CA GLY A 552 -57.51 -6.72 -8.81
C GLY A 552 -56.83 -5.87 -9.89
N GLN A 553 -56.94 -6.40 -11.13
CA GLN A 553 -56.72 -5.72 -12.41
C GLN A 553 -55.32 -5.38 -12.92
N ASP A 554 -55.13 -5.62 -14.23
CA ASP A 554 -53.92 -5.51 -15.04
C ASP A 554 -53.14 -4.18 -14.89
N PRO A 555 -51.80 -4.22 -14.72
CA PRO A 555 -51.00 -3.05 -14.37
C PRO A 555 -50.19 -2.44 -15.53
N TYR A 556 -50.69 -2.43 -16.74
CA TYR A 556 -49.90 -1.95 -17.88
C TYR A 556 -50.04 -0.45 -18.22
N ASN A 557 -50.67 0.38 -17.37
CA ASN A 557 -50.82 1.81 -17.67
C ASN A 557 -50.67 2.71 -16.43
N ASN A 558 -49.42 2.92 -15.96
CA ASN A 558 -48.97 4.18 -15.33
C ASN A 558 -47.48 4.08 -14.98
N SER A 559 -46.65 4.44 -15.92
CA SER A 559 -45.22 4.67 -15.68
C SER A 559 -45.04 6.01 -14.95
N GLY A 560 -44.91 5.97 -13.61
CA GLY A 560 -44.59 7.15 -12.83
C GLY A 560 -43.14 7.61 -13.12
N VAL A 561 -42.99 8.84 -13.57
CA VAL A 561 -41.72 9.49 -13.81
C VAL A 561 -40.98 9.69 -12.49
N ILE A 562 -39.75 9.19 -12.36
CA ILE A 562 -38.92 9.38 -11.17
C ILE A 562 -38.30 10.78 -11.18
N THR A 563 -38.62 11.59 -10.17
CA THR A 563 -38.05 12.93 -10.03
C THR A 563 -36.65 12.86 -9.36
N ILE A 564 -35.66 13.47 -10.00
CA ILE A 564 -34.29 13.55 -9.55
C ILE A 564 -34.11 14.80 -8.70
N LEU A 565 -33.82 14.61 -7.41
CA LEU A 565 -33.60 15.68 -6.42
C LEU A 565 -32.15 16.17 -6.34
N GLY A 566 -31.22 15.49 -7.01
CA GLY A 566 -29.78 15.85 -7.04
C GLY A 566 -29.01 15.58 -5.74
N ASN A 567 -29.65 15.07 -4.70
CA ASN A 567 -29.06 14.74 -3.39
C ASN A 567 -29.07 13.22 -3.10
N GLU A 568 -29.36 12.39 -4.10
CA GLU A 568 -29.40 10.92 -3.99
C GLU A 568 -28.02 10.28 -3.82
N GLY A 569 -26.97 11.09 -3.71
CA GLY A 569 -25.62 10.67 -3.43
C GLY A 569 -25.05 9.67 -4.44
N MET A 570 -24.35 8.64 -3.95
CA MET A 570 -23.71 7.63 -4.81
C MET A 570 -24.66 6.54 -5.33
N ALA A 571 -25.90 6.48 -4.84
CA ALA A 571 -26.91 5.55 -5.34
C ALA A 571 -27.42 5.94 -6.73
N MET A 572 -27.21 7.19 -7.12
CA MET A 572 -27.48 7.72 -8.45
C MET A 572 -26.21 8.38 -9.01
N GLN A 573 -25.90 8.07 -10.25
CA GLN A 573 -24.73 8.63 -10.92
C GLN A 573 -25.13 9.32 -12.23
N PHE A 574 -24.51 10.47 -12.49
CA PHE A 574 -24.61 11.12 -13.79
C PHE A 574 -23.54 10.52 -14.72
N ALA A 575 -23.99 10.05 -15.88
CA ALA A 575 -23.13 9.37 -16.83
C ALA A 575 -22.00 10.27 -17.34
N LYS A 576 -20.75 9.86 -17.13
CA LYS A 576 -19.56 10.60 -17.60
C LYS A 576 -19.50 10.75 -19.13
N CYS A 577 -20.14 9.84 -19.88
CA CYS A 577 -20.17 9.85 -21.35
C CYS A 577 -21.01 10.97 -21.95
N CYS A 578 -21.96 11.57 -21.21
CA CYS A 578 -22.87 12.61 -21.72
C CYS A 578 -23.04 13.80 -20.76
N ARG A 579 -22.65 13.66 -19.48
CA ARG A 579 -22.72 14.69 -18.44
C ARG A 579 -24.02 15.50 -18.48
N PRO A 580 -25.16 14.88 -18.09
CA PRO A 580 -26.46 15.56 -18.10
C PRO A 580 -26.49 16.69 -17.07
N ILE A 581 -27.12 17.79 -17.42
CA ILE A 581 -27.36 18.96 -16.56
C ILE A 581 -28.84 19.29 -16.51
N PRO A 582 -29.33 19.96 -15.43
CA PRO A 582 -30.74 20.36 -15.35
C PRO A 582 -31.19 21.16 -16.58
N GLY A 583 -32.31 20.71 -17.15
CA GLY A 583 -32.86 21.21 -18.42
C GLY A 583 -32.51 20.37 -19.65
N ASP A 584 -31.61 19.38 -19.53
CA ASP A 584 -31.45 18.37 -20.58
C ASP A 584 -32.57 17.30 -20.48
N PRO A 585 -33.04 16.74 -21.61
CA PRO A 585 -33.88 15.56 -21.57
C PRO A 585 -33.10 14.35 -21.11
N ILE A 586 -33.55 13.68 -20.05
CA ILE A 586 -32.81 12.62 -19.38
C ILE A 586 -33.55 11.30 -19.31
N ILE A 587 -32.82 10.20 -19.24
CA ILE A 587 -33.29 8.85 -19.07
C ILE A 587 -32.43 8.11 -18.05
N GLY A 588 -33.03 7.30 -17.19
CA GLY A 588 -32.35 6.50 -16.20
C GLY A 588 -32.13 5.06 -16.67
N VAL A 589 -30.99 4.46 -16.30
CA VAL A 589 -30.68 3.06 -16.53
C VAL A 589 -30.24 2.44 -15.20
N ILE A 590 -30.90 1.37 -14.77
CA ILE A 590 -30.51 0.65 -13.58
C ILE A 590 -29.40 -0.36 -13.96
N LYS A 591 -28.23 -0.22 -13.34
CA LYS A 591 -27.11 -1.18 -13.48
C LYS A 591 -26.86 -1.91 -12.19
N ALA A 592 -26.79 -3.23 -12.26
CA ALA A 592 -26.48 -4.07 -11.09
C ALA A 592 -25.15 -3.62 -10.43
N GLY A 593 -25.20 -3.35 -9.12
CA GLY A 593 -24.05 -2.89 -8.33
C GLY A 593 -23.67 -1.41 -8.49
N GLN A 594 -24.24 -0.67 -9.44
CA GLN A 594 -23.94 0.75 -9.67
C GLN A 594 -25.12 1.69 -9.37
N GLY A 595 -26.33 1.14 -9.19
CA GLY A 595 -27.54 1.93 -8.96
C GLY A 595 -28.11 2.56 -10.23
N LEU A 596 -28.77 3.72 -10.09
CA LEU A 596 -29.39 4.46 -11.19
C LEU A 596 -28.37 5.35 -11.89
N ILE A 597 -28.11 5.10 -13.17
CA ILE A 597 -27.23 5.95 -14.00
C ILE A 597 -28.10 6.80 -14.92
N VAL A 598 -27.97 8.12 -14.80
CA VAL A 598 -28.75 9.09 -15.59
C VAL A 598 -27.95 9.54 -16.80
N HIS A 599 -28.54 9.36 -17.98
CA HIS A 599 -28.02 9.78 -19.28
C HIS A 599 -28.88 10.86 -19.93
N THR A 600 -28.31 11.58 -20.90
CA THR A 600 -29.13 12.37 -21.83
C THR A 600 -29.78 11.45 -22.87
N HIS A 601 -31.01 11.76 -23.34
CA HIS A 601 -31.72 10.95 -24.35
C HIS A 601 -30.94 10.73 -25.65
N ASP A 602 -30.05 11.66 -26.00
CA ASP A 602 -29.24 11.65 -27.22
C ASP A 602 -27.82 11.03 -27.01
N CYS A 603 -27.62 10.33 -25.90
CA CYS A 603 -26.31 9.72 -25.57
C CYS A 603 -25.92 8.61 -26.55
N PRO A 604 -24.72 8.66 -27.19
CA PRO A 604 -24.29 7.62 -28.14
C PRO A 604 -24.17 6.23 -27.53
N THR A 605 -23.82 6.17 -26.24
CA THR A 605 -23.66 4.90 -25.50
C THR A 605 -25.00 4.16 -25.39
N LEU A 606 -26.11 4.89 -25.29
CA LEU A 606 -27.44 4.31 -25.23
C LEU A 606 -27.90 3.69 -26.56
N ARG A 607 -27.44 4.23 -27.69
CA ARG A 607 -27.78 3.69 -29.03
C ARG A 607 -27.17 2.31 -29.29
N LYS A 608 -26.02 2.02 -28.65
CA LYS A 608 -25.30 0.74 -28.77
C LYS A 608 -25.84 -0.35 -27.81
N GLY A 609 -26.50 0.03 -26.71
CA GLY A 609 -26.88 -0.87 -25.60
C GLY A 609 -28.36 -1.34 -25.62
N ARG A 610 -29.21 -0.96 -26.59
CA ARG A 610 -30.65 -1.33 -26.63
C ARG A 610 -30.94 -2.83 -26.77
N ALA A 611 -29.92 -3.69 -26.86
CA ALA A 611 -30.08 -5.14 -27.05
C ALA A 611 -29.84 -5.97 -25.77
N GLY A 612 -29.68 -5.34 -24.59
CA GLY A 612 -29.38 -6.02 -23.32
C GLY A 612 -30.54 -5.99 -22.33
N THR A 613 -30.43 -6.74 -21.26
CA THR A 613 -31.35 -6.88 -20.10
C THR A 613 -31.39 -5.66 -19.16
N GLU A 614 -31.03 -4.47 -19.62
CA GLU A 614 -31.01 -3.24 -18.81
C GLU A 614 -32.41 -2.66 -18.69
N GLU A 615 -32.86 -2.34 -17.47
CA GLU A 615 -34.18 -1.73 -17.21
C GLU A 615 -34.06 -0.21 -17.36
N TRP A 616 -34.92 0.33 -18.25
CA TRP A 616 -34.99 1.75 -18.58
C TRP A 616 -36.10 2.43 -17.80
N LEU A 617 -35.80 3.58 -17.21
CA LEU A 617 -36.73 4.35 -16.39
C LEU A 617 -36.85 5.77 -16.92
N ASP A 618 -38.08 6.24 -17.00
CA ASP A 618 -38.35 7.66 -17.27
C ASP A 618 -38.02 8.48 -16.02
N VAL A 619 -37.11 9.42 -16.18
CA VAL A 619 -36.65 10.29 -15.10
C VAL A 619 -36.81 11.76 -15.51
N ALA A 620 -37.11 12.62 -14.55
CA ALA A 620 -37.20 14.06 -14.73
C ALA A 620 -36.42 14.82 -13.66
N TRP A 621 -35.96 16.03 -14.01
CA TRP A 621 -35.33 16.92 -13.07
C TRP A 621 -36.34 17.54 -12.10
N ASP A 622 -35.98 17.68 -10.82
CA ASP A 622 -36.73 18.50 -9.88
C ASP A 622 -36.62 19.98 -10.26
N LYS A 623 -37.69 20.76 -9.95
CA LYS A 623 -37.75 22.19 -10.27
C LYS A 623 -36.84 23.05 -9.37
N ASN A 624 -36.45 22.59 -8.19
CA ASN A 624 -35.75 23.34 -7.18
C ASN A 624 -34.36 22.74 -6.88
N LEU A 625 -33.56 22.52 -7.92
CA LEU A 625 -32.17 21.97 -7.76
C LEU A 625 -31.19 23.08 -7.40
N ASN A 626 -30.62 23.02 -6.20
CA ASN A 626 -29.55 23.91 -5.72
C ASN A 626 -28.17 23.21 -5.75
N LYS A 627 -27.78 22.63 -6.88
CA LYS A 627 -26.51 21.94 -7.04
C LYS A 627 -25.84 22.37 -8.35
N LEU A 628 -24.51 22.35 -8.37
CA LEU A 628 -23.72 22.57 -9.58
C LEU A 628 -23.42 21.23 -10.26
N PHE A 629 -23.38 21.23 -11.59
CA PHE A 629 -23.19 20.06 -12.43
C PHE A 629 -22.05 20.29 -13.41
N ASP A 630 -21.24 19.24 -13.61
CA ASP A 630 -20.09 19.30 -14.50
C ASP A 630 -20.51 19.21 -15.96
N VAL A 631 -20.01 20.12 -16.77
CA VAL A 631 -20.23 20.14 -18.21
C VAL A 631 -18.93 20.40 -18.96
N ASN A 632 -18.74 19.74 -20.10
CA ASN A 632 -17.58 19.97 -20.93
C ASN A 632 -17.91 20.93 -22.08
N ILE A 633 -17.04 21.91 -22.28
CA ILE A 633 -17.04 22.79 -23.46
C ILE A 633 -15.71 22.74 -24.19
N LYS A 634 -15.77 22.82 -25.50
CA LYS A 634 -14.60 22.98 -26.39
C LYS A 634 -14.61 24.38 -26.95
N LEU A 635 -13.51 25.11 -26.81
CA LEU A 635 -13.28 26.39 -27.46
C LEU A 635 -12.15 26.25 -28.49
N ILE A 636 -12.30 26.86 -29.63
CA ILE A 636 -11.23 27.07 -30.60
C ILE A 636 -10.89 28.55 -30.54
N VAL A 637 -9.67 28.86 -30.15
CA VAL A 637 -9.20 30.24 -29.96
C VAL A 637 -7.96 30.52 -30.80
N ALA A 638 -7.79 31.78 -31.23
CA ALA A 638 -6.52 32.19 -31.85
C ALA A 638 -5.39 32.17 -30.83
N ASN A 639 -4.23 31.62 -31.20
CA ASN A 639 -3.10 31.41 -30.28
C ASN A 639 -2.36 32.75 -30.01
N HIS A 640 -2.94 33.56 -29.13
CA HIS A 640 -2.38 34.83 -28.68
C HIS A 640 -2.06 34.84 -27.19
N ARG A 641 -1.06 35.65 -26.80
CA ARG A 641 -0.70 35.81 -25.37
C ARG A 641 -1.90 36.38 -24.59
N GLY A 642 -2.25 35.73 -23.46
CA GLY A 642 -3.28 36.19 -22.54
C GLY A 642 -4.71 35.69 -22.86
N VAL A 643 -4.95 34.97 -23.96
CA VAL A 643 -6.30 34.48 -24.32
C VAL A 643 -6.89 33.56 -23.24
N LEU A 644 -6.08 32.67 -22.69
CA LEU A 644 -6.52 31.80 -21.59
C LEU A 644 -6.97 32.60 -20.36
N ALA A 645 -6.25 33.67 -20.01
CA ALA A 645 -6.62 34.55 -18.89
C ALA A 645 -7.96 35.26 -19.15
N LYS A 646 -8.17 35.79 -20.37
CA LYS A 646 -9.46 36.41 -20.75
C LYS A 646 -10.63 35.42 -20.70
N VAL A 647 -10.41 34.22 -21.21
CA VAL A 647 -11.43 33.13 -21.15
C VAL A 647 -11.74 32.77 -19.71
N ALA A 648 -10.73 32.57 -18.86
CA ALA A 648 -10.90 32.22 -17.44
C ALA A 648 -11.65 33.33 -16.67
N SER A 649 -11.28 34.62 -16.89
CA SER A 649 -11.99 35.77 -16.29
C SER A 649 -13.46 35.80 -16.71
N SER A 650 -13.75 35.59 -17.98
CA SER A 650 -15.12 35.60 -18.48
C SER A 650 -15.97 34.42 -17.94
N ILE A 651 -15.35 33.26 -17.67
CA ILE A 651 -16.02 32.13 -17.01
C ILE A 651 -16.32 32.49 -15.55
N ALA A 652 -15.37 33.09 -14.84
CA ALA A 652 -15.54 33.51 -13.45
C ALA A 652 -16.62 34.62 -13.31
N GLU A 653 -16.65 35.62 -14.22
CA GLU A 653 -17.69 36.65 -14.27
C GLU A 653 -19.08 36.09 -14.51
N ALA A 654 -19.17 34.92 -15.14
CA ALA A 654 -20.44 34.20 -15.33
C ALA A 654 -20.79 33.29 -14.15
N GLU A 655 -20.14 33.41 -12.99
CA GLU A 655 -20.34 32.63 -11.77
C GLU A 655 -20.16 31.11 -11.97
N SER A 656 -19.32 30.69 -12.92
CA SER A 656 -18.99 29.31 -13.20
C SER A 656 -17.59 28.98 -12.74
N ASN A 657 -17.41 27.85 -12.04
CA ASN A 657 -16.11 27.36 -11.63
C ASN A 657 -15.48 26.50 -12.74
N ILE A 658 -14.15 26.55 -12.85
CA ILE A 658 -13.36 25.72 -13.76
C ILE A 658 -12.81 24.55 -12.95
N GLU A 659 -13.27 23.33 -13.25
CA GLU A 659 -12.82 22.10 -12.59
C GLU A 659 -11.55 21.55 -13.26
N ASN A 660 -11.49 21.60 -14.60
CA ASN A 660 -10.36 21.10 -15.36
C ASN A 660 -10.18 21.84 -16.69
N VAL A 661 -8.92 21.91 -17.15
CA VAL A 661 -8.56 22.51 -18.45
C VAL A 661 -7.58 21.58 -19.17
N HIS A 662 -7.92 21.21 -20.40
CA HIS A 662 -7.00 20.56 -21.33
C HIS A 662 -6.84 21.44 -22.57
N PHE A 663 -5.63 21.49 -23.13
CA PHE A 663 -5.35 22.25 -24.33
C PHE A 663 -4.54 21.42 -25.32
N ASN A 664 -4.88 21.58 -26.59
CA ASN A 664 -4.15 20.99 -27.71
C ASN A 664 -3.77 22.11 -28.67
N ASN A 665 -2.47 22.26 -28.94
CA ASN A 665 -1.96 23.33 -29.82
C ASN A 665 -1.85 22.81 -31.26
N GLU A 666 -2.64 23.34 -32.18
CA GLU A 666 -2.59 23.03 -33.60
C GLU A 666 -2.30 24.35 -34.39
N GLY A 667 -1.02 24.75 -34.45
CA GLY A 667 -0.58 25.88 -35.28
C GLY A 667 -1.11 27.24 -34.83
N GLU A 668 -1.86 27.92 -35.70
CA GLU A 668 -2.40 29.27 -35.44
C GLU A 668 -3.58 29.27 -34.46
N TYR A 669 -4.19 28.12 -34.20
CA TYR A 669 -5.33 27.96 -33.29
C TYR A 669 -4.98 27.02 -32.15
N THR A 670 -5.59 27.27 -30.98
CA THR A 670 -5.51 26.39 -29.81
C THR A 670 -6.89 25.87 -29.50
N GLU A 671 -7.00 24.56 -29.33
CA GLU A 671 -8.20 23.91 -28.80
C GLU A 671 -8.14 23.85 -27.28
N LEU A 672 -9.06 24.52 -26.60
CA LEU A 672 -9.20 24.53 -25.16
C LEU A 672 -10.43 23.70 -24.77
N TYR A 673 -10.23 22.74 -23.89
CA TYR A 673 -11.31 21.93 -23.33
C TYR A 673 -11.47 22.30 -21.86
N PHE A 674 -12.62 22.78 -21.46
CA PHE A 674 -12.94 23.11 -20.07
C PHE A 674 -13.98 22.16 -19.53
N THR A 675 -13.78 21.67 -18.31
CA THR A 675 -14.86 21.13 -17.49
C THR A 675 -15.31 22.26 -16.56
N LEU A 676 -16.56 22.68 -16.70
CA LEU A 676 -17.16 23.79 -15.96
C LEU A 676 -18.28 23.29 -15.04
N GLN A 677 -18.45 23.97 -13.91
CA GLN A 677 -19.56 23.75 -13.02
C GLN A 677 -20.69 24.75 -13.30
N VAL A 678 -21.86 24.25 -13.66
CA VAL A 678 -23.03 25.08 -13.99
C VAL A 678 -24.29 24.59 -13.24
N ALA A 679 -25.18 25.51 -12.91
CA ALA A 679 -26.43 25.17 -12.21
C ALA A 679 -27.46 24.48 -13.15
N ASN A 680 -27.55 24.91 -14.40
CA ASN A 680 -28.50 24.41 -15.38
C ASN A 680 -28.13 24.82 -16.81
N ARG A 681 -28.95 24.43 -17.77
CA ARG A 681 -28.78 24.73 -19.21
C ARG A 681 -28.78 26.23 -19.52
N LEU A 682 -29.57 27.03 -18.79
CA LEU A 682 -29.58 28.49 -18.97
C LEU A 682 -28.28 29.15 -18.49
N HIS A 683 -27.76 28.69 -17.36
CA HIS A 683 -26.45 29.15 -16.84
C HIS A 683 -25.33 28.81 -17.85
N LEU A 684 -25.29 27.59 -18.39
CA LEU A 684 -24.35 27.22 -19.43
C LEU A 684 -24.45 28.12 -20.68
N ALA A 685 -25.70 28.41 -21.11
CA ALA A 685 -25.93 29.27 -22.26
C ALA A 685 -25.41 30.71 -22.03
N ASN A 686 -25.50 31.24 -20.81
CA ASN A 686 -24.94 32.54 -20.43
C ASN A 686 -23.39 32.53 -20.46
N VAL A 687 -22.77 31.49 -19.88
CA VAL A 687 -21.31 31.29 -19.97
C VAL A 687 -20.86 31.29 -21.42
N MET A 688 -21.47 30.46 -22.26
CA MET A 688 -21.14 30.35 -23.68
C MET A 688 -21.37 31.66 -24.46
N ARG A 689 -22.36 32.45 -24.06
CA ARG A 689 -22.66 33.77 -24.69
C ARG A 689 -21.55 34.78 -24.33
N ASN A 690 -21.13 34.82 -23.07
CA ASN A 690 -20.05 35.70 -22.62
C ASN A 690 -18.73 35.36 -23.32
N LEU A 691 -18.39 34.08 -23.41
CA LEU A 691 -17.20 33.62 -24.11
C LEU A 691 -17.21 33.94 -25.62
N ARG A 692 -18.37 33.98 -26.29
CA ARG A 692 -18.47 34.36 -27.70
C ARG A 692 -18.18 35.85 -27.95
N ARG A 693 -18.20 36.71 -26.92
CA ARG A 693 -17.87 38.14 -27.04
C ARG A 693 -16.36 38.40 -27.06
N ILE A 694 -15.55 37.41 -26.73
CA ILE A 694 -14.11 37.48 -26.77
C ILE A 694 -13.67 37.39 -28.24
N SER A 695 -12.97 38.37 -28.76
CA SER A 695 -12.58 38.49 -30.19
C SER A 695 -11.73 37.32 -30.66
N GLU A 696 -10.93 36.75 -29.78
CA GLU A 696 -10.02 35.65 -30.07
C GLU A 696 -10.73 34.26 -30.09
N VAL A 697 -12.00 34.18 -29.68
CA VAL A 697 -12.78 32.94 -29.68
C VAL A 697 -13.45 32.75 -31.03
N VAL A 698 -13.01 31.73 -31.76
CA VAL A 698 -13.52 31.38 -33.10
C VAL A 698 -14.77 30.50 -33.02
N ARG A 699 -14.77 29.49 -32.14
CA ARG A 699 -15.86 28.52 -32.01
C ARG A 699 -15.99 28.02 -30.59
N ILE A 700 -17.25 27.84 -30.15
CA ILE A 700 -17.57 27.22 -28.86
C ILE A 700 -18.60 26.13 -29.10
N THR A 701 -18.34 24.95 -28.53
CA THR A 701 -19.24 23.81 -28.59
C THR A 701 -19.30 23.09 -27.25
N ARG A 702 -20.49 22.67 -26.82
CA ARG A 702 -20.63 21.69 -25.73
C ARG A 702 -20.18 20.34 -26.26
N VAL A 703 -19.27 19.65 -25.54
CA VAL A 703 -18.77 18.33 -25.91
C VAL A 703 -19.12 17.32 -24.83
N LYS A 704 -19.39 16.09 -25.22
CA LYS A 704 -19.79 15.01 -24.28
C LYS A 704 -18.60 14.40 -23.56
N SER A 705 -17.45 14.27 -24.24
CA SER A 705 -16.18 13.79 -23.68
C SER A 705 -15.02 14.66 -24.12
N ILE A 706 -14.01 14.78 -23.28
CA ILE A 706 -12.73 15.39 -23.61
C ILE A 706 -11.85 14.28 -24.19
N PRO A 707 -11.09 14.50 -25.26
CA PRO A 707 -10.06 13.54 -25.71
C PRO A 707 -9.07 13.26 -24.58
N ALA A 708 -8.68 11.97 -24.42
CA ALA A 708 -7.75 11.53 -23.39
C ALA A 708 -6.34 12.05 -23.66
#